data_6a0dc3e91d650ff02766ba488d5c5506
#
_entry.id   6a0dc3e91d650ff02766ba488d5c5506
#
_cell.length_a   1.000
_cell.length_b   1.000
_cell.length_c   1.000
_cell.angle_alpha   90.00
_cell.angle_beta   90.00
_cell.angle_gamma   90.00
#
_symmetry.space_group_name_H-M   'P 1'
#
loop_
_entity.id
_entity.type
_entity.pdbx_description
1 polymer ?
#
loop_
_entity_poly.entity_id
_entity_poly.type
_entity_poly.pdbx_seq_one_letter_code
_entity_poly.pdbx_strand_id
1 'polypeptide(L)'
;AMENYETVYPYCVKALPEGCGGIYLREAEKAEVRKEGDNIIFCGKGKALEEQVYAYASCERDPFASDILKDVEDMIACRNEAGQAAFAAAYGSASGEAGDKASGSGSSAQNVLITREYARGMVDREAMARYLTEKTGKTEVRNFNDGKEVFRSASSLSWEGDDFMELFRSKALPLVKPGDDVRVEGRLSEDMEMRSSLASMIRDQLKTAGAAETEADIFCAYKSGYSWLEEKVLPMWTAQADERLDSVKITFPYLLNERGDDTFEDESAPNYGKHMDDPQKFFDIPTRWLQEFFPADELIEREAGISREKVEFVRDDSLEHTYRIEFLAEDGQSLFEDSFDVKYIEKPYIKRYPQIGVTHVTTGWIKVEVNGKTVLDQRVETDIEKVWRVLEDETIPQLEQRLVKRYGKDGLAAAQPLFNRLQINVRMSEVDRDLGFREERISTAEAMQEDIYFYILDWFKTYGERECEKELDNIGLIMPEPEIMRGERTEIEVILYDDLAAGAQLQVDDKQIEICEACGVKVAAESICFSADSSSAEVTAVVSGEGALARAKALGEMIETGVIEMFSDCCFKLFLVCRDGTAEITIPKRKTMVSSLDEEKKNEILAGDVVDYEQYLELLGYYDGRPGVKIIPAETTYKGRKIFCIECFRRDEGVCYSASKMTSERITALFTARHHGNEASSLNSTFMLLDRLLSDMKGDLERINVVLVPFINIDGGQLHCDVHRKHPKWLCHPARYNSAGFEFRKDFNNPDSIYGEARLLGKLWNKYLFDIVTDNHGFEGHELVQPFSGYISPWYKSFWVPRAFYYGYIWFSGEKEHMLKIGNAIRQKVSDAINCDGEIYRLNREFEDRFYKYAEKWFPDLFRLERFNEVVFYWTDTDKHPRPANYGVKNPEITAVDWTTEVADETAVGDYMKLNAHAHHISDLALFEVMRECELIIDRAWTKNMSFTRYRRHPLCAGEGEVL
;
A
#
# COMPACT_ATOMS: atom_id res chain seq x y z
N ALA A 1 -10.80 -33.72 9.44
CA ALA A 1 -11.67 -32.53 9.38
C ALA A 1 -12.12 -32.10 10.79
N MET A 2 -12.56 -33.05 11.65
CA MET A 2 -12.91 -32.74 13.05
C MET A 2 -11.70 -32.28 13.88
N GLU A 3 -10.55 -32.90 13.71
CA GLU A 3 -9.32 -32.54 14.43
C GLU A 3 -8.87 -31.09 14.09
N ASN A 4 -8.97 -30.70 12.83
CA ASN A 4 -8.60 -29.33 12.43
C ASN A 4 -9.60 -28.29 12.94
N TYR A 5 -10.86 -28.67 13.06
CA TYR A 5 -11.90 -27.81 13.61
C TYR A 5 -11.73 -27.56 15.11
N GLU A 6 -11.36 -28.58 15.87
CA GLU A 6 -11.08 -28.47 17.30
C GLU A 6 -9.83 -27.59 17.55
N THR A 7 -8.88 -27.61 16.63
CA THR A 7 -7.67 -26.77 16.71
C THR A 7 -7.94 -25.30 16.39
N VAL A 8 -8.86 -25.05 15.46
CA VAL A 8 -9.19 -23.68 14.99
C VAL A 8 -10.32 -23.03 15.77
N TYR A 9 -11.29 -23.83 16.23
CA TYR A 9 -12.37 -23.39 17.11
C TYR A 9 -12.18 -24.03 18.50
N PRO A 10 -11.37 -23.45 19.37
CA PRO A 10 -11.11 -24.01 20.69
C PRO A 10 -12.34 -23.98 21.63
N TYR A 11 -13.50 -23.55 21.13
CA TYR A 11 -14.72 -23.43 21.90
C TYR A 11 -15.80 -24.42 21.47
N CYS A 12 -16.23 -25.28 22.35
CA CYS A 12 -17.47 -26.05 22.20
C CYS A 12 -18.64 -25.16 22.65
N VAL A 13 -19.64 -24.98 21.79
CA VAL A 13 -20.89 -24.35 22.19
C VAL A 13 -21.78 -25.42 22.80
N LYS A 14 -22.14 -25.25 24.06
CA LYS A 14 -23.15 -26.07 24.70
C LYS A 14 -24.46 -25.27 24.86
N ALA A 15 -25.56 -25.76 24.33
CA ALA A 15 -26.85 -25.16 24.45
C ALA A 15 -27.55 -25.64 25.71
N LEU A 16 -28.21 -24.73 26.36
CA LEU A 16 -29.09 -24.97 27.52
C LEU A 16 -30.45 -25.48 27.06
N PRO A 17 -31.28 -26.03 28.00
CA PRO A 17 -32.67 -26.31 27.74
C PRO A 17 -33.46 -25.12 27.19
N GLU A 18 -34.62 -25.39 26.59
CA GLU A 18 -35.49 -24.35 25.99
C GLU A 18 -35.59 -23.09 26.81
N GLY A 19 -35.37 -21.94 26.19
CA GLY A 19 -35.40 -20.62 26.81
C GLY A 19 -34.07 -20.07 27.33
N CYS A 20 -32.97 -20.80 27.17
CA CYS A 20 -31.64 -20.38 27.55
C CYS A 20 -30.80 -20.10 26.32
N GLY A 21 -29.97 -19.09 26.37
CA GLY A 21 -29.02 -18.76 25.32
C GLY A 21 -27.85 -19.76 25.19
N GLY A 22 -26.93 -19.52 24.33
CA GLY A 22 -25.77 -20.38 24.09
C GLY A 22 -24.74 -20.33 25.23
N ILE A 23 -24.02 -21.42 25.42
CA ILE A 23 -22.91 -21.54 26.36
C ILE A 23 -21.63 -21.72 25.59
N TYR A 24 -20.59 -21.03 25.99
CA TYR A 24 -19.28 -21.14 25.45
C TYR A 24 -18.36 -21.82 26.43
N LEU A 25 -17.76 -22.94 26.01
CA LEU A 25 -16.80 -23.69 26.80
C LEU A 25 -15.52 -23.80 25.96
N ARG A 26 -14.45 -23.34 26.56
CA ARG A 26 -13.12 -23.71 26.10
C ARG A 26 -12.83 -25.08 26.68
N GLU A 27 -12.44 -26.09 25.88
CA GLU A 27 -12.14 -27.49 26.24
C GLU A 27 -12.18 -27.81 27.75
N ALA A 28 -13.35 -28.19 28.28
CA ALA A 28 -13.49 -28.44 29.72
C ALA A 28 -13.64 -29.94 29.99
N GLU A 29 -12.84 -30.47 30.91
CA GLU A 29 -12.96 -31.87 31.39
C GLU A 29 -14.15 -32.05 32.33
N LYS A 30 -14.44 -31.04 33.13
CA LYS A 30 -15.51 -31.04 34.10
C LYS A 30 -16.09 -29.64 34.27
N ALA A 31 -17.40 -29.51 34.20
CA ALA A 31 -18.10 -28.25 34.37
C ALA A 31 -19.04 -28.29 35.57
N GLU A 32 -19.05 -27.24 36.36
CA GLU A 32 -20.02 -26.97 37.43
C GLU A 32 -20.99 -25.91 36.95
N VAL A 33 -22.27 -26.07 37.27
CA VAL A 33 -23.34 -25.13 36.91
C VAL A 33 -23.77 -24.36 38.13
N ARG A 34 -23.73 -23.02 38.06
CA ARG A 34 -24.29 -22.13 39.07
C ARG A 34 -25.39 -21.28 38.44
N LYS A 35 -26.43 -20.96 39.15
CA LYS A 35 -27.47 -20.04 38.76
C LYS A 35 -27.38 -18.78 39.63
N GLU A 36 -27.19 -17.63 39.00
CA GLU A 36 -27.12 -16.33 39.68
C GLU A 36 -28.08 -15.38 38.97
N GLY A 37 -29.27 -15.13 39.60
CA GLY A 37 -30.37 -14.40 38.95
C GLY A 37 -30.90 -15.16 37.75
N ASP A 38 -30.99 -14.48 36.60
CA ASP A 38 -31.38 -15.08 35.30
C ASP A 38 -30.21 -15.66 34.51
N ASN A 39 -29.00 -15.56 35.05
CA ASN A 39 -27.80 -16.08 34.39
C ASN A 39 -27.47 -17.48 34.90
N ILE A 40 -26.98 -18.30 33.98
CA ILE A 40 -26.44 -19.65 34.25
C ILE A 40 -24.97 -19.64 33.91
N ILE A 41 -24.14 -19.90 34.91
CA ILE A 41 -22.69 -19.87 34.79
C ILE A 41 -22.14 -21.28 34.86
N PHE A 42 -21.31 -21.62 33.94
CA PHE A 42 -20.61 -22.88 33.85
C PHE A 42 -19.14 -22.69 34.11
N CYS A 43 -18.57 -23.39 35.07
CA CYS A 43 -17.16 -23.37 35.44
C CYS A 43 -16.58 -24.76 35.24
N GLY A 44 -15.40 -24.87 34.68
CA GLY A 44 -14.75 -26.16 34.49
C GLY A 44 -13.23 -26.05 34.44
N LYS A 45 -12.57 -27.17 34.30
CA LYS A 45 -11.11 -27.24 34.06
C LYS A 45 -10.81 -27.57 32.60
N GLY A 46 -9.93 -26.78 31.99
CA GLY A 46 -9.44 -27.00 30.65
C GLY A 46 -8.39 -28.11 30.58
N LYS A 47 -8.47 -28.90 29.54
CA LYS A 47 -7.62 -30.09 29.36
C LYS A 47 -6.18 -29.74 28.99
N ALA A 48 -6.02 -28.71 28.15
CA ALA A 48 -4.73 -28.37 27.58
C ALA A 48 -3.86 -27.50 28.50
N LEU A 49 -4.46 -26.87 29.51
CA LEU A 49 -3.78 -25.83 30.27
C LEU A 49 -3.72 -26.10 31.77
N GLU A 50 -4.25 -27.24 32.24
CA GLU A 50 -4.45 -27.52 33.67
C GLU A 50 -5.21 -26.42 34.43
N GLU A 51 -5.98 -25.60 33.68
CA GLU A 51 -6.63 -24.38 34.15
C GLU A 51 -8.13 -24.51 34.25
N GLN A 52 -8.76 -23.69 35.05
CA GLN A 52 -10.21 -23.59 35.10
C GLN A 52 -10.73 -22.82 33.90
N VAL A 53 -11.64 -23.40 33.18
CA VAL A 53 -12.32 -22.81 32.03
C VAL A 53 -13.76 -22.51 32.39
N TYR A 54 -14.25 -21.38 31.98
CA TYR A 54 -15.57 -20.88 32.27
C TYR A 54 -16.44 -20.86 31.04
N ALA A 55 -17.67 -21.30 31.22
CA ALA A 55 -18.69 -21.14 30.23
C ALA A 55 -19.72 -20.16 30.76
N TYR A 56 -20.16 -19.31 29.91
CA TYR A 56 -21.18 -18.36 30.20
C TYR A 56 -22.44 -18.61 29.37
N ALA A 57 -23.61 -18.48 30.01
CA ALA A 57 -24.90 -18.52 29.36
C ALA A 57 -25.82 -17.49 29.96
N SER A 58 -26.48 -16.71 29.14
CA SER A 58 -27.58 -15.85 29.52
C SER A 58 -28.79 -16.14 28.67
N CYS A 59 -29.95 -16.15 29.27
CA CYS A 59 -31.20 -16.43 28.59
C CYS A 59 -31.65 -15.32 27.64
N GLU A 60 -31.14 -14.12 27.77
CA GLU A 60 -31.68 -12.97 27.04
C GLU A 60 -30.62 -11.93 26.61
N ARG A 61 -29.29 -12.22 26.71
CA ARG A 61 -28.33 -11.14 26.59
C ARG A 61 -27.05 -11.57 25.95
N ASP A 62 -26.46 -10.65 25.21
CA ASP A 62 -25.19 -10.86 24.55
C ASP A 62 -24.03 -10.93 25.54
N PRO A 63 -23.45 -12.09 25.77
CA PRO A 63 -22.37 -12.22 26.70
C PRO A 63 -21.05 -12.03 25.97
N PHE A 64 -20.59 -10.83 25.89
CA PHE A 64 -19.19 -10.57 25.61
C PHE A 64 -18.24 -11.07 26.72
N ALA A 65 -18.76 -11.69 27.73
CA ALA A 65 -18.00 -12.13 28.89
C ALA A 65 -16.89 -13.12 28.57
N SER A 66 -17.15 -14.11 27.68
CA SER A 66 -16.09 -15.03 27.26
C SER A 66 -15.05 -14.34 26.36
N ASP A 67 -15.48 -13.45 25.49
CA ASP A 67 -14.59 -12.67 24.64
C ASP A 67 -13.77 -11.70 25.46
N ILE A 68 -14.35 -11.10 26.52
CA ILE A 68 -13.63 -10.20 27.41
C ILE A 68 -12.64 -10.95 28.31
N LEU A 69 -13.02 -12.12 28.84
CA LEU A 69 -12.07 -12.91 29.60
C LEU A 69 -10.88 -13.33 28.72
N LYS A 70 -11.15 -13.71 27.49
CA LYS A 70 -10.12 -13.97 26.51
C LYS A 70 -9.33 -12.70 26.18
N ASP A 71 -10.00 -11.58 25.97
CA ASP A 71 -9.36 -10.30 25.71
C ASP A 71 -8.51 -9.83 26.92
N VAL A 72 -8.93 -10.11 28.16
CA VAL A 72 -8.14 -9.84 29.36
C VAL A 72 -6.94 -10.80 29.47
N GLU A 73 -7.14 -12.09 29.22
CA GLU A 73 -6.05 -13.05 29.16
C GLU A 73 -5.06 -12.70 28.03
N ASP A 74 -5.56 -12.44 26.86
CA ASP A 74 -4.76 -12.07 25.68
C ASP A 74 -4.06 -10.71 25.92
N MET A 75 -4.71 -9.75 26.57
CA MET A 75 -4.08 -8.48 26.94
C MET A 75 -2.97 -8.64 27.98
N ILE A 76 -3.19 -9.44 29.00
CA ILE A 76 -2.15 -9.73 29.98
C ILE A 76 -1.00 -10.46 29.30
N ALA A 77 -1.26 -11.42 28.43
CA ALA A 77 -0.27 -12.14 27.65
C ALA A 77 0.47 -11.21 26.65
N CYS A 78 -0.25 -10.44 25.85
CA CYS A 78 0.34 -9.47 24.92
C CYS A 78 1.15 -8.39 25.62
N ARG A 79 0.72 -7.98 26.83
CA ARG A 79 1.50 -7.05 27.65
C ARG A 79 2.77 -7.68 28.16
N ASN A 80 2.71 -8.95 28.52
CA ASN A 80 3.89 -9.68 28.95
C ASN A 80 4.91 -9.75 27.81
N GLU A 81 4.47 -10.07 26.60
CA GLU A 81 5.31 -10.16 25.42
C GLU A 81 5.80 -8.78 24.94
N ALA A 82 4.89 -7.81 24.85
CA ALA A 82 5.25 -6.43 24.47
C ALA A 82 6.16 -5.76 25.51
N GLY A 83 5.89 -5.98 26.80
CA GLY A 83 6.75 -5.51 27.89
C GLY A 83 8.14 -6.12 27.79
N GLN A 84 8.26 -7.42 27.52
CA GLN A 84 9.57 -8.08 27.31
C GLN A 84 10.28 -7.55 26.06
N ALA A 85 9.57 -7.41 24.95
CA ALA A 85 10.15 -6.91 23.73
C ALA A 85 10.57 -5.44 23.86
N ALA A 86 9.72 -4.62 24.47
CA ALA A 86 10.07 -3.22 24.77
C ALA A 86 11.26 -3.12 25.70
N PHE A 87 11.30 -3.95 26.73
CA PHE A 87 12.42 -4.04 27.65
C PHE A 87 13.69 -4.53 26.94
N ALA A 88 13.61 -5.62 26.17
CA ALA A 88 14.73 -6.14 25.40
C ALA A 88 15.25 -5.14 24.35
N ALA A 89 14.37 -4.39 23.70
CA ALA A 89 14.75 -3.36 22.74
C ALA A 89 15.36 -2.11 23.40
N ALA A 90 14.81 -1.73 24.57
CA ALA A 90 15.27 -0.55 25.31
C ALA A 90 16.53 -0.84 26.15
N TYR A 91 16.68 -2.07 26.67
CA TYR A 91 17.67 -2.40 27.72
C TYR A 91 18.53 -3.64 27.41
N GLY A 92 18.33 -4.31 26.26
CA GLY A 92 19.01 -5.56 25.91
C GLY A 92 18.34 -6.79 26.54
N SER A 93 18.63 -7.99 26.00
CA SER A 93 18.05 -9.24 26.52
C SER A 93 18.56 -9.50 27.95
N ALA A 94 17.65 -9.72 28.87
CA ALA A 94 17.93 -10.04 30.27
C ALA A 94 18.62 -11.39 30.50
N SER A 95 19.13 -12.05 29.46
CA SER A 95 19.87 -13.31 29.52
C SER A 95 21.38 -13.16 29.37
N GLY A 96 21.93 -11.96 29.52
CA GLY A 96 23.36 -11.72 29.50
C GLY A 96 23.84 -11.41 30.94
N GLU A 97 24.75 -12.21 31.42
CA GLU A 97 25.43 -12.04 32.69
C GLU A 97 25.69 -10.56 33.05
N ALA A 98 25.33 -10.19 34.26
CA ALA A 98 25.69 -8.91 34.84
C ALA A 98 27.23 -8.76 34.83
N GLY A 99 27.76 -8.29 33.74
CA GLY A 99 29.14 -7.92 33.51
C GLY A 99 29.28 -6.41 33.58
N ASP A 100 29.82 -5.97 34.71
CA ASP A 100 30.33 -4.64 34.96
C ASP A 100 30.73 -3.81 33.75
N LYS A 101 30.31 -2.58 33.78
CA LYS A 101 30.89 -1.35 33.26
C LYS A 101 29.97 -0.52 32.35
N ALA A 102 29.29 0.40 32.97
CA ALA A 102 29.04 1.68 32.32
C ALA A 102 29.34 2.81 33.31
N SER A 103 30.59 3.10 33.47
CA SER A 103 31.03 4.40 33.92
C SER A 103 31.30 5.25 32.71
N GLY A 104 30.33 6.03 32.31
CA GLY A 104 30.43 6.95 31.15
C GLY A 104 29.43 8.08 31.32
N SER A 105 29.93 9.19 31.80
CA SER A 105 29.30 10.49 31.91
C SER A 105 28.43 10.88 30.72
N GLY A 106 27.11 10.96 30.91
CA GLY A 106 26.21 11.52 29.94
C GLY A 106 24.89 11.91 30.59
N SER A 107 24.82 13.04 31.23
CA SER A 107 23.66 13.49 31.99
C SER A 107 22.42 13.86 31.18
N SER A 108 22.45 13.87 29.88
CA SER A 108 21.31 14.27 29.04
C SER A 108 20.36 13.13 28.64
N ALA A 109 20.84 11.88 28.63
CA ALA A 109 20.02 10.72 28.24
C ALA A 109 18.98 10.29 29.30
N GLN A 110 19.14 10.74 30.53
CA GLN A 110 18.30 10.31 31.65
C GLN A 110 16.87 10.86 31.65
N ASN A 111 16.57 11.86 30.82
CA ASN A 111 15.28 12.54 30.85
C ASN A 111 14.40 12.23 29.61
N VAL A 112 14.76 11.24 28.82
CA VAL A 112 14.06 10.92 27.58
C VAL A 112 13.28 9.63 27.71
N LEU A 113 12.00 9.67 27.36
CA LEU A 113 11.13 8.50 27.26
C LEU A 113 11.00 8.08 25.79
N ILE A 114 11.20 6.79 25.52
CA ILE A 114 11.00 6.22 24.20
C ILE A 114 9.60 5.61 24.15
N THR A 115 8.74 6.11 23.26
CA THR A 115 7.36 5.68 23.16
C THR A 115 7.11 4.69 22.01
N ARG A 116 8.09 4.48 21.11
CA ARG A 116 7.95 3.58 19.96
C ARG A 116 7.51 2.17 20.33
N GLU A 117 8.10 1.61 21.35
CA GLU A 117 7.85 0.24 21.78
C GLU A 117 6.46 0.06 22.39
N TYR A 118 5.86 1.15 22.86
CA TYR A 118 4.51 1.14 23.42
C TYR A 118 3.42 1.34 22.35
N ALA A 119 3.80 1.57 21.10
CA ALA A 119 2.86 1.66 19.98
C ALA A 119 2.34 0.30 19.51
N ARG A 120 2.80 -0.80 20.09
CA ARG A 120 2.29 -2.14 19.79
C ARG A 120 0.93 -2.35 20.46
N GLY A 121 -0.07 -2.67 19.67
CA GLY A 121 -1.44 -2.90 20.13
C GLY A 121 -2.19 -1.60 20.45
N MET A 122 -3.27 -1.73 21.21
CA MET A 122 -4.20 -0.63 21.55
C MET A 122 -3.69 0.25 22.68
N VAL A 123 -2.47 0.73 22.59
CA VAL A 123 -1.86 1.60 23.60
C VAL A 123 -1.89 3.03 23.11
N ASP A 124 -2.54 3.91 23.87
CA ASP A 124 -2.46 5.35 23.64
C ASP A 124 -1.07 5.85 24.03
N ARG A 125 -0.31 6.29 23.02
CA ARG A 125 1.09 6.73 23.20
C ARG A 125 1.22 7.98 24.04
N GLU A 126 0.31 8.93 23.89
CA GLU A 126 0.35 10.15 24.70
C GLU A 126 -0.01 9.85 26.16
N ALA A 127 -1.01 9.00 26.39
CA ALA A 127 -1.37 8.55 27.73
C ALA A 127 -0.24 7.74 28.35
N MET A 128 0.43 6.86 27.59
CA MET A 128 1.60 6.12 28.04
C MET A 128 2.76 7.07 28.39
N ALA A 129 3.01 8.05 27.55
CA ALA A 129 4.05 9.04 27.79
C ALA A 129 3.78 9.86 29.07
N ARG A 130 2.53 10.32 29.27
CA ARG A 130 2.10 10.98 30.52
C ARG A 130 2.29 10.07 31.74
N TYR A 131 1.80 8.85 31.65
CA TYR A 131 1.93 7.85 32.69
C TYR A 131 3.39 7.60 33.11
N LEU A 132 4.26 7.36 32.12
CA LEU A 132 5.68 7.15 32.37
C LEU A 132 6.36 8.41 32.92
N THR A 133 5.97 9.59 32.45
CA THR A 133 6.49 10.88 32.97
C THR A 133 6.13 11.05 34.43
N GLU A 134 4.89 10.76 34.80
CA GLU A 134 4.45 10.82 36.22
C GLU A 134 5.19 9.81 37.10
N LYS A 135 5.40 8.58 36.60
CA LYS A 135 6.09 7.53 37.37
C LYS A 135 7.59 7.76 37.48
N THR A 136 8.23 8.36 36.49
CA THR A 136 9.70 8.52 36.45
C THR A 136 10.16 9.92 36.79
N GLY A 137 9.27 10.91 36.80
CA GLY A 137 9.64 12.33 36.91
C GLY A 137 10.41 12.87 35.71
N LYS A 138 10.41 12.15 34.56
CA LYS A 138 11.09 12.55 33.35
C LYS A 138 10.15 13.35 32.47
N THR A 139 10.65 14.42 31.86
CA THR A 139 9.81 15.41 31.17
C THR A 139 9.94 15.36 29.66
N GLU A 140 10.95 14.72 29.11
CA GLU A 140 11.14 14.62 27.66
C GLU A 140 10.60 13.29 27.15
N VAL A 141 9.63 13.36 26.22
CA VAL A 141 9.08 12.21 25.53
C VAL A 141 9.53 12.27 24.08
N ARG A 142 10.18 11.23 23.60
CA ARG A 142 10.54 11.10 22.19
C ARG A 142 9.55 10.22 21.47
N ASN A 143 9.04 10.74 20.37
CA ASN A 143 8.28 9.94 19.43
C ASN A 143 9.23 9.38 18.36
N PHE A 144 9.52 8.10 18.45
CA PHE A 144 10.40 7.42 17.49
C PHE A 144 9.96 7.53 16.03
N ASN A 145 8.66 7.70 15.83
CA ASN A 145 8.10 7.68 14.49
C ASN A 145 8.30 8.99 13.72
N ASP A 146 8.61 10.08 14.41
CA ASP A 146 8.79 11.38 13.77
C ASP A 146 10.25 11.65 13.39
N GLY A 147 11.19 11.03 14.09
CA GLY A 147 12.61 11.22 13.88
C GLY A 147 13.11 12.64 14.17
N LYS A 148 14.41 12.78 14.36
CA LYS A 148 15.10 14.08 14.41
C LYS A 148 15.99 14.23 13.20
N GLU A 149 16.16 15.44 12.72
CA GLU A 149 17.14 15.72 11.69
C GLU A 149 18.54 15.35 12.18
N VAL A 150 19.17 14.41 11.51
CA VAL A 150 20.54 13.93 11.83
C VAL A 150 21.55 14.26 10.74
N PHE A 151 21.06 14.65 9.57
CA PHE A 151 21.90 15.05 8.46
C PHE A 151 21.12 15.94 7.51
N ARG A 152 21.82 16.93 6.95
CA ARG A 152 21.34 17.79 5.87
C ARG A 152 22.47 18.06 4.90
N SER A 153 22.15 18.00 3.60
CA SER A 153 23.01 18.54 2.54
C SER A 153 22.16 19.32 1.55
N ALA A 154 22.75 20.30 0.91
CA ALA A 154 22.09 21.11 -0.10
C ALA A 154 23.08 21.48 -1.21
N SER A 155 22.61 21.45 -2.44
CA SER A 155 23.37 21.84 -3.63
C SER A 155 22.53 22.75 -4.51
N SER A 156 23.15 23.75 -5.14
CA SER A 156 22.52 24.63 -6.11
C SER A 156 23.29 24.56 -7.41
N LEU A 157 22.60 24.25 -8.49
CA LEU A 157 23.15 23.97 -9.82
C LEU A 157 22.65 25.02 -10.83
N SER A 158 23.34 25.18 -11.96
CA SER A 158 22.85 26.06 -13.03
C SER A 158 21.55 25.52 -13.64
N TRP A 159 20.71 26.41 -14.10
CA TRP A 159 19.57 26.05 -14.95
C TRP A 159 20.05 25.59 -16.32
N GLU A 160 19.46 24.54 -16.89
CA GLU A 160 19.86 23.98 -18.19
C GLU A 160 19.72 24.98 -19.34
N GLY A 161 18.72 25.86 -19.28
CA GLY A 161 18.57 26.93 -20.28
C GLY A 161 19.70 27.94 -20.26
N ASP A 162 20.27 28.27 -19.09
CA ASP A 162 21.46 29.09 -18.98
C ASP A 162 22.69 28.41 -19.58
N ASP A 163 22.86 27.12 -19.33
CA ASP A 163 23.95 26.31 -19.87
C ASP A 163 23.86 26.17 -21.39
N PHE A 164 22.65 25.99 -21.92
CA PHE A 164 22.38 25.97 -23.35
C PHE A 164 22.73 27.28 -24.01
N MET A 165 22.27 28.37 -23.44
CA MET A 165 22.55 29.72 -23.95
C MET A 165 24.03 30.11 -23.84
N GLU A 166 24.71 29.66 -22.78
CA GLU A 166 26.15 29.88 -22.63
C GLU A 166 26.95 29.13 -23.71
N LEU A 167 26.59 27.86 -24.00
CA LEU A 167 27.21 27.10 -25.09
C LEU A 167 26.99 27.79 -26.44
N PHE A 168 25.77 28.25 -26.71
CA PHE A 168 25.46 29.00 -27.94
C PHE A 168 26.29 30.26 -28.05
N ARG A 169 26.31 31.10 -27.02
CA ARG A 169 27.02 32.40 -26.99
C ARG A 169 28.52 32.25 -27.06
N SER A 170 29.07 31.29 -26.34
CA SER A 170 30.52 31.11 -26.26
C SER A 170 31.11 30.35 -27.42
N LYS A 171 30.40 29.37 -28.01
CA LYS A 171 30.98 28.47 -29.02
C LYS A 171 30.44 28.68 -30.43
N ALA A 172 29.17 29.01 -30.61
CA ALA A 172 28.54 29.09 -31.92
C ALA A 172 28.46 30.55 -32.44
N LEU A 173 27.89 31.45 -31.64
CA LEU A 173 27.65 32.83 -32.04
C LEU A 173 28.90 33.57 -32.54
N PRO A 174 30.13 33.41 -31.96
CA PRO A 174 31.33 34.05 -32.45
C PRO A 174 31.78 33.59 -33.83
N LEU A 175 31.29 32.47 -34.35
CA LEU A 175 31.58 31.91 -35.66
C LEU A 175 30.67 32.43 -36.78
N VAL A 176 29.53 33.05 -36.39
CA VAL A 176 28.55 33.59 -37.32
C VAL A 176 29.05 34.92 -37.92
N LYS A 177 28.93 35.09 -39.24
CA LYS A 177 29.29 36.29 -39.97
C LYS A 177 28.05 36.92 -40.63
N PRO A 178 28.07 38.22 -40.89
CA PRO A 178 27.03 38.87 -41.66
C PRO A 178 26.79 38.18 -42.99
N GLY A 179 25.51 37.82 -43.25
CA GLY A 179 25.11 37.11 -44.46
C GLY A 179 25.10 35.58 -44.38
N ASP A 180 25.45 35.02 -43.23
CA ASP A 180 25.36 33.56 -43.00
C ASP A 180 23.91 33.12 -42.79
N ASP A 181 23.61 31.90 -43.27
CA ASP A 181 22.40 31.15 -42.91
C ASP A 181 22.69 30.27 -41.72
N VAL A 182 21.93 30.44 -40.67
CA VAL A 182 22.17 29.75 -39.39
C VAL A 182 20.95 28.99 -38.94
N ARG A 183 21.16 27.68 -38.67
CA ARG A 183 20.15 26.81 -38.07
C ARG A 183 20.62 26.32 -36.70
N VAL A 184 19.74 26.46 -35.70
CA VAL A 184 19.95 25.94 -34.35
C VAL A 184 18.88 24.94 -34.04
N GLU A 185 19.29 23.76 -33.63
CA GLU A 185 18.42 22.70 -33.15
C GLU A 185 18.79 22.39 -31.69
N GLY A 186 17.79 22.35 -30.83
CA GLY A 186 17.96 22.10 -29.41
C GLY A 186 17.06 21.02 -28.84
N ARG A 187 17.50 20.47 -27.71
CA ARG A 187 16.73 19.61 -26.81
C ARG A 187 16.91 20.11 -25.40
N LEU A 188 15.84 20.47 -24.72
CA LEU A 188 15.79 20.88 -23.34
C LEU A 188 14.57 20.30 -22.65
N SER A 189 14.68 19.96 -21.37
CA SER A 189 13.59 19.36 -20.61
C SER A 189 12.63 20.42 -20.03
N GLU A 190 12.24 21.38 -20.84
CA GLU A 190 11.44 22.53 -20.50
C GLU A 190 10.07 22.52 -21.19
N ASP A 191 9.12 23.29 -20.65
CA ASP A 191 7.86 23.49 -21.34
C ASP A 191 8.03 24.27 -22.66
N MET A 192 7.01 24.21 -23.53
CA MET A 192 7.04 24.83 -24.84
C MET A 192 7.21 26.37 -24.77
N GLU A 193 6.67 27.05 -23.76
CA GLU A 193 6.78 28.49 -23.59
C GLU A 193 8.23 28.89 -23.33
N MET A 194 8.90 28.20 -22.41
CA MET A 194 10.31 28.44 -22.10
C MET A 194 11.21 28.17 -23.30
N ARG A 195 11.04 27.04 -23.96
CA ARG A 195 11.81 26.67 -25.17
C ARG A 195 11.59 27.66 -26.32
N SER A 196 10.36 28.10 -26.54
CA SER A 196 10.04 29.10 -27.55
C SER A 196 10.68 30.47 -27.24
N SER A 197 10.73 30.86 -25.95
CA SER A 197 11.40 32.07 -25.50
C SER A 197 12.90 32.02 -25.78
N LEU A 198 13.57 30.91 -25.44
CA LEU A 198 14.99 30.71 -25.71
C LEU A 198 15.27 30.70 -27.22
N ALA A 199 14.45 30.04 -28.02
CA ALA A 199 14.57 30.04 -29.50
C ALA A 199 14.44 31.47 -30.09
N SER A 200 13.51 32.28 -29.55
CA SER A 200 13.36 33.68 -29.93
C SER A 200 14.61 34.49 -29.60
N MET A 201 15.16 34.35 -28.40
CA MET A 201 16.38 34.99 -27.96
C MET A 201 17.59 34.66 -28.87
N ILE A 202 17.69 33.39 -29.31
CA ILE A 202 18.72 32.91 -30.25
C ILE A 202 18.57 33.62 -31.59
N ARG A 203 17.34 33.62 -32.16
CA ARG A 203 17.07 34.29 -33.46
C ARG A 203 17.41 35.79 -33.40
N ASP A 204 17.10 36.45 -32.30
CA ASP A 204 17.42 37.88 -32.14
C ASP A 204 18.94 38.14 -32.02
N GLN A 205 19.66 37.27 -31.32
CA GLN A 205 21.14 37.38 -31.25
C GLN A 205 21.80 37.08 -32.62
N LEU A 206 21.29 36.11 -33.38
CA LEU A 206 21.77 35.81 -34.74
C LEU A 206 21.53 36.97 -35.70
N LYS A 207 20.33 37.59 -35.68
CA LYS A 207 20.00 38.79 -36.45
C LYS A 207 20.91 39.96 -36.08
N THR A 208 21.20 40.13 -34.78
CA THR A 208 22.12 41.15 -34.30
C THR A 208 23.53 40.90 -34.81
N ALA A 209 23.95 39.64 -34.96
CA ALA A 209 25.23 39.24 -35.55
C ALA A 209 25.25 39.40 -37.10
N GLY A 210 24.12 39.70 -37.75
CA GLY A 210 23.96 39.94 -39.16
C GLY A 210 23.71 38.72 -40.02
N ALA A 211 23.24 37.61 -39.43
CA ALA A 211 22.82 36.44 -40.15
C ALA A 211 21.69 36.74 -41.14
N ALA A 212 21.71 36.16 -42.34
CA ALA A 212 20.73 36.39 -43.42
C ALA A 212 19.44 35.64 -43.16
N GLU A 213 19.55 34.34 -42.82
CA GLU A 213 18.43 33.52 -42.43
C GLU A 213 18.71 32.90 -41.03
N THR A 214 17.68 32.81 -40.22
CA THR A 214 17.82 32.31 -38.85
C THR A 214 16.67 31.35 -38.52
N GLU A 215 16.99 30.09 -38.28
CA GLU A 215 16.07 29.10 -37.79
C GLU A 215 16.54 28.64 -36.41
N ALA A 216 15.63 28.51 -35.48
CA ALA A 216 15.93 27.98 -34.17
C ALA A 216 14.72 27.19 -33.67
N ASP A 217 14.88 25.88 -33.50
CA ASP A 217 13.87 24.94 -33.01
C ASP A 217 14.41 24.21 -31.80
N ILE A 218 13.70 24.28 -30.68
CA ILE A 218 14.08 23.62 -29.44
C ILE A 218 12.92 22.73 -29.02
N PHE A 219 13.13 21.41 -29.09
CA PHE A 219 12.15 20.41 -28.69
C PHE A 219 12.33 19.99 -27.23
N CYS A 220 11.31 19.39 -26.64
CA CYS A 220 11.43 18.83 -25.28
C CYS A 220 12.38 17.63 -25.27
N ALA A 221 13.34 17.59 -24.34
CA ALA A 221 14.21 16.44 -24.14
C ALA A 221 13.48 15.28 -23.44
N TYR A 222 12.48 15.60 -22.64
CA TYR A 222 11.60 14.63 -22.01
C TYR A 222 10.44 14.29 -22.94
N LYS A 223 10.30 13.01 -23.33
CA LYS A 223 9.35 12.55 -24.37
C LYS A 223 9.53 13.31 -25.69
N SER A 224 10.76 13.31 -26.19
CA SER A 224 11.13 14.09 -27.37
C SER A 224 10.38 13.67 -28.65
N GLY A 225 10.03 12.38 -28.77
CA GLY A 225 9.21 11.88 -29.87
C GLY A 225 7.81 12.47 -29.89
N TYR A 226 7.15 12.56 -28.72
CA TYR A 226 5.84 13.16 -28.60
C TYR A 226 5.87 14.68 -28.88
N SER A 227 6.89 15.39 -28.35
CA SER A 227 7.08 16.83 -28.61
C SER A 227 7.28 17.11 -30.12
N TRP A 228 8.10 16.32 -30.79
CA TRP A 228 8.29 16.42 -32.22
C TRP A 228 7.00 16.22 -33.02
N LEU A 229 6.18 15.22 -32.66
CA LEU A 229 4.88 14.99 -33.30
C LEU A 229 3.93 16.17 -33.10
N GLU A 230 3.76 16.62 -31.87
CA GLU A 230 2.80 17.67 -31.49
C GLU A 230 3.21 19.04 -32.06
N GLU A 231 4.50 19.37 -31.97
CA GLU A 231 4.98 20.74 -32.23
C GLU A 231 5.42 20.97 -33.69
N LYS A 232 5.79 19.91 -34.41
CA LYS A 232 6.27 20.03 -35.79
C LYS A 232 5.44 19.21 -36.80
N VAL A 233 5.34 17.90 -36.62
CA VAL A 233 4.76 17.00 -37.60
C VAL A 233 3.28 17.30 -37.86
N LEU A 234 2.48 17.36 -36.82
CA LEU A 234 1.03 17.56 -36.93
C LEU A 234 0.68 18.96 -37.48
N PRO A 235 1.33 20.06 -37.05
CA PRO A 235 1.14 21.36 -37.70
C PRO A 235 1.51 21.37 -39.17
N MET A 236 2.61 20.70 -39.58
CA MET A 236 3.01 20.60 -40.98
C MET A 236 2.02 19.76 -41.79
N TRP A 237 1.54 18.64 -41.23
CA TRP A 237 0.50 17.83 -41.85
C TRP A 237 -0.79 18.63 -42.03
N THR A 238 -1.26 19.32 -40.99
CA THR A 238 -2.52 20.09 -41.01
C THR A 238 -2.48 21.18 -42.11
N ALA A 239 -1.30 21.79 -42.34
CA ALA A 239 -1.12 22.79 -43.39
C ALA A 239 -1.26 22.24 -44.82
N GLN A 240 -1.12 20.95 -45.02
CA GLN A 240 -1.18 20.27 -46.34
C GLN A 240 -2.03 19.01 -46.32
N ALA A 241 -2.98 18.89 -45.37
CA ALA A 241 -3.79 17.70 -45.18
C ALA A 241 -4.41 17.18 -46.52
N ASP A 242 -4.34 15.89 -46.71
CA ASP A 242 -4.84 15.18 -47.89
C ASP A 242 -5.97 14.23 -47.48
N GLU A 243 -7.12 14.35 -48.13
CA GLU A 243 -8.31 13.53 -47.82
C GLU A 243 -8.09 12.02 -48.12
N ARG A 244 -7.00 11.66 -48.80
CA ARG A 244 -6.63 10.26 -49.08
C ARG A 244 -5.95 9.57 -47.90
N LEU A 245 -5.73 10.25 -46.78
CA LEU A 245 -5.10 9.66 -45.62
C LEU A 245 -5.89 8.42 -45.16
N ASP A 246 -5.18 7.29 -45.10
CA ASP A 246 -5.73 6.02 -44.61
C ASP A 246 -5.05 5.55 -43.35
N SER A 247 -3.73 5.66 -43.24
CA SER A 247 -2.97 5.17 -42.10
C SER A 247 -1.76 6.03 -41.77
N VAL A 248 -1.28 5.93 -40.52
CA VAL A 248 -0.05 6.58 -40.07
C VAL A 248 0.88 5.53 -39.49
N LYS A 249 2.14 5.59 -39.90
CA LYS A 249 3.18 4.67 -39.44
C LYS A 249 4.27 5.42 -38.75
N ILE A 250 4.54 5.04 -37.48
CA ILE A 250 5.64 5.55 -36.66
C ILE A 250 6.70 4.46 -36.56
N THR A 251 7.90 4.74 -37.06
CA THR A 251 9.02 3.82 -37.01
C THR A 251 10.05 4.29 -35.99
N PHE A 252 10.47 3.39 -35.09
CA PHE A 252 11.42 3.67 -34.02
C PHE A 252 12.60 2.71 -34.05
N PRO A 253 13.81 3.15 -33.57
CA PRO A 253 14.96 2.27 -33.46
C PRO A 253 14.77 1.25 -32.34
N TYR A 254 15.44 0.12 -32.47
CA TYR A 254 15.52 -0.88 -31.42
C TYR A 254 16.98 -1.09 -31.03
N LEU A 255 17.28 -0.87 -29.78
CA LEU A 255 18.60 -1.12 -29.23
C LEU A 255 18.56 -2.43 -28.44
N LEU A 256 19.30 -3.42 -28.93
CA LEU A 256 19.48 -4.67 -28.19
C LEU A 256 20.40 -4.42 -27.00
N ASN A 257 19.96 -4.85 -25.84
CA ASN A 257 20.84 -5.02 -24.69
C ASN A 257 21.85 -6.14 -25.02
N GLU A 258 23.10 -5.98 -24.61
CA GLU A 258 24.16 -7.00 -24.79
C GLU A 258 23.80 -8.37 -24.18
N ARG A 259 22.85 -8.43 -23.28
CA ARG A 259 22.37 -9.65 -22.64
C ARG A 259 21.29 -10.38 -23.43
N GLY A 260 20.80 -9.79 -24.50
CA GLY A 260 19.75 -10.37 -25.35
C GLY A 260 18.37 -10.41 -24.73
N ASP A 261 17.38 -10.79 -25.53
CA ASP A 261 15.99 -10.97 -25.12
C ASP A 261 15.75 -12.27 -24.31
N ASP A 262 16.79 -13.05 -24.04
CA ASP A 262 16.76 -14.39 -23.43
C ASP A 262 16.23 -14.39 -21.99
N THR A 263 16.03 -13.22 -21.41
CA THR A 263 15.69 -13.05 -19.99
C THR A 263 14.21 -13.16 -19.69
N PHE A 264 13.36 -13.10 -20.69
CA PHE A 264 11.89 -13.18 -20.54
C PHE A 264 11.29 -14.46 -21.12
N GLU A 265 12.14 -15.44 -21.37
CA GLU A 265 11.70 -16.75 -21.75
C GLU A 265 10.80 -17.34 -20.68
N ASP A 266 9.61 -17.69 -21.03
CA ASP A 266 8.71 -18.61 -20.37
C ASP A 266 8.47 -18.39 -18.86
N GLU A 267 7.28 -17.94 -18.48
CA GLU A 267 6.82 -17.87 -17.08
C GLU A 267 6.92 -19.22 -16.33
N SER A 268 6.98 -20.32 -17.07
CA SER A 268 7.17 -21.68 -16.52
C SER A 268 8.64 -22.00 -16.23
N ALA A 269 9.59 -21.14 -16.63
CA ALA A 269 11.00 -21.38 -16.38
C ALA A 269 11.30 -21.40 -14.86
N PRO A 270 12.09 -22.35 -14.35
CA PRO A 270 12.38 -22.46 -12.93
C PRO A 270 12.99 -21.21 -12.28
N ASN A 271 13.47 -20.30 -13.10
CA ASN A 271 14.13 -19.07 -12.69
C ASN A 271 13.34 -17.79 -13.03
N TYR A 272 12.14 -17.89 -13.59
CA TYR A 272 11.36 -16.73 -14.03
C TYR A 272 11.21 -15.68 -12.92
N GLY A 273 10.74 -16.07 -11.74
CA GLY A 273 10.61 -15.15 -10.60
C GLY A 273 11.96 -14.57 -10.14
N LYS A 274 13.03 -15.36 -10.18
CA LYS A 274 14.38 -14.85 -9.85
C LYS A 274 14.89 -13.86 -10.88
N HIS A 275 14.49 -14.02 -12.12
CA HIS A 275 14.87 -13.10 -13.20
C HIS A 275 14.17 -11.76 -13.08
N MET A 276 12.95 -11.75 -12.62
CA MET A 276 12.16 -10.54 -12.43
C MET A 276 12.63 -9.73 -11.21
N ASP A 277 13.07 -10.43 -10.15
CA ASP A 277 13.58 -9.83 -8.92
C ASP A 277 15.11 -9.64 -8.91
N ASP A 278 15.82 -10.12 -9.94
CA ASP A 278 17.27 -10.03 -10.00
C ASP A 278 17.69 -8.69 -10.65
N PRO A 279 18.27 -7.76 -9.88
CA PRO A 279 18.80 -6.51 -10.42
C PRO A 279 19.77 -6.69 -11.58
N GLN A 280 20.41 -7.85 -11.73
CA GLN A 280 21.32 -8.16 -12.84
C GLN A 280 20.61 -8.27 -14.20
N LYS A 281 19.29 -8.18 -14.22
CA LYS A 281 18.47 -8.31 -15.42
C LYS A 281 17.73 -7.05 -15.79
N PHE A 282 18.04 -5.96 -15.14
CA PHE A 282 17.57 -4.66 -15.55
C PHE A 282 18.21 -4.26 -16.88
N PHE A 283 17.38 -3.96 -17.86
CA PHE A 283 17.82 -3.54 -19.18
C PHE A 283 16.69 -2.80 -19.91
N ASP A 284 17.05 -1.99 -20.86
CA ASP A 284 16.09 -1.34 -21.75
C ASP A 284 15.37 -2.39 -22.59
N ILE A 285 14.08 -2.18 -22.75
CA ILE A 285 13.21 -2.97 -23.63
C ILE A 285 12.61 -2.04 -24.71
N PRO A 286 12.12 -2.57 -25.82
CA PRO A 286 11.54 -1.73 -26.88
C PRO A 286 10.42 -0.81 -26.40
N THR A 287 9.69 -1.20 -25.35
CA THR A 287 8.65 -0.36 -24.74
C THR A 287 9.19 0.98 -24.28
N ARG A 288 10.47 1.09 -23.89
CA ARG A 288 11.12 2.35 -23.53
C ARG A 288 11.05 3.39 -24.64
N TRP A 289 11.25 2.96 -25.91
CA TRP A 289 11.12 3.86 -27.07
C TRP A 289 9.67 4.21 -27.37
N LEU A 290 8.74 3.30 -27.13
CA LEU A 290 7.31 3.56 -27.27
C LEU A 290 6.81 4.59 -26.26
N GLN A 291 7.38 4.66 -25.06
CA GLN A 291 7.06 5.68 -24.06
C GLN A 291 7.38 7.09 -24.53
N GLU A 292 8.39 7.27 -25.37
CA GLU A 292 8.71 8.56 -26.01
C GLU A 292 7.55 9.09 -26.87
N PHE A 293 6.65 8.22 -27.32
CA PHE A 293 5.51 8.56 -28.15
C PHE A 293 4.16 8.52 -27.43
N PHE A 294 4.07 7.82 -26.31
CA PHE A 294 2.76 7.63 -25.66
C PHE A 294 2.17 8.96 -25.17
N PRO A 295 0.89 9.26 -25.43
CA PRO A 295 -0.12 8.56 -26.24
C PRO A 295 -0.26 9.15 -27.66
N ALA A 296 0.73 8.98 -28.53
CA ALA A 296 0.80 9.58 -29.86
C ALA A 296 -0.36 9.18 -30.78
N ASP A 297 -0.87 7.97 -30.67
CA ASP A 297 -1.98 7.50 -31.48
C ASP A 297 -3.28 8.26 -31.17
N GLU A 298 -3.53 8.59 -29.91
CA GLU A 298 -4.66 9.43 -29.50
C GLU A 298 -4.46 10.89 -29.93
N LEU A 299 -3.23 11.38 -29.88
CA LEU A 299 -2.87 12.72 -30.40
C LEU A 299 -3.13 12.80 -31.91
N ILE A 300 -2.71 11.79 -32.68
CA ILE A 300 -2.91 11.73 -34.13
C ILE A 300 -4.40 11.59 -34.46
N GLU A 301 -5.15 10.78 -33.72
CA GLU A 301 -6.61 10.69 -33.90
C GLU A 301 -7.28 12.05 -33.70
N ARG A 302 -6.91 12.79 -32.63
CA ARG A 302 -7.47 14.12 -32.33
C ARG A 302 -7.11 15.17 -33.38
N GLU A 303 -5.86 15.22 -33.81
CA GLU A 303 -5.36 16.30 -34.67
C GLU A 303 -5.45 16.02 -36.19
N ALA A 304 -5.31 14.75 -36.59
CA ALA A 304 -5.36 14.36 -37.98
C ALA A 304 -6.69 13.70 -38.40
N GLY A 305 -7.58 13.40 -37.45
CA GLY A 305 -8.91 12.85 -37.71
C GLY A 305 -8.92 11.38 -38.20
N ILE A 306 -7.84 10.64 -37.96
CA ILE A 306 -7.72 9.23 -38.30
C ILE A 306 -7.85 8.37 -37.06
N SER A 307 -8.61 7.24 -37.16
CA SER A 307 -8.74 6.32 -36.02
C SER A 307 -7.37 5.86 -35.52
N ARG A 308 -7.20 5.87 -34.18
CA ARG A 308 -5.99 5.36 -33.52
C ARG A 308 -5.65 3.91 -33.88
N GLU A 309 -6.62 3.09 -34.29
CA GLU A 309 -6.39 1.72 -34.77
C GLU A 309 -5.54 1.69 -36.04
N LYS A 310 -5.58 2.76 -36.88
CA LYS A 310 -4.80 2.94 -38.08
C LYS A 310 -3.45 3.61 -37.85
N VAL A 311 -3.10 3.91 -36.61
CA VAL A 311 -1.76 4.38 -36.25
C VAL A 311 -0.93 3.16 -35.84
N GLU A 312 0.09 2.84 -36.62
CA GLU A 312 0.94 1.67 -36.43
C GLU A 312 2.34 2.06 -35.94
N PHE A 313 2.82 1.35 -34.92
CA PHE A 313 4.21 1.43 -34.47
C PHE A 313 4.99 0.29 -35.11
N VAL A 314 6.17 0.60 -35.68
CA VAL A 314 7.04 -0.34 -36.36
C VAL A 314 8.46 -0.22 -35.82
N ARG A 315 9.08 -1.37 -35.55
CA ARG A 315 10.47 -1.46 -35.19
C ARG A 315 11.34 -1.57 -36.45
N ASP A 316 12.42 -0.78 -36.53
CA ASP A 316 13.42 -0.88 -37.56
C ASP A 316 14.83 -0.73 -36.97
N ASP A 317 15.54 -1.83 -36.83
CA ASP A 317 16.87 -1.92 -36.22
C ASP A 317 17.95 -1.20 -37.04
N SER A 318 17.64 -0.83 -38.27
CA SER A 318 18.57 -0.05 -39.14
C SER A 318 18.54 1.45 -38.84
N LEU A 319 17.55 1.92 -38.02
CA LEU A 319 17.39 3.33 -37.64
C LEU A 319 18.07 3.60 -36.29
N GLU A 320 19.39 3.58 -36.27
CA GLU A 320 20.20 3.64 -35.02
C GLU A 320 19.79 4.73 -34.04
N HIS A 321 19.45 5.96 -34.55
CA HIS A 321 19.15 7.13 -33.72
C HIS A 321 18.00 7.98 -34.29
N THR A 322 17.12 7.42 -35.13
CA THR A 322 16.15 8.19 -35.88
C THR A 322 14.75 7.64 -35.71
N TYR A 323 13.81 8.50 -35.33
CA TYR A 323 12.37 8.24 -35.47
C TYR A 323 11.92 8.68 -36.86
N ARG A 324 11.01 7.94 -37.47
CA ARG A 324 10.39 8.30 -38.79
C ARG A 324 8.87 8.19 -38.66
N ILE A 325 8.17 9.13 -39.28
CA ILE A 325 6.72 9.08 -39.42
C ILE A 325 6.33 9.16 -40.88
N GLU A 326 5.33 8.37 -41.28
CA GLU A 326 4.79 8.31 -42.64
C GLU A 326 3.26 8.38 -42.57
N PHE A 327 2.65 9.31 -43.29
CA PHE A 327 1.21 9.39 -43.51
C PHE A 327 0.90 8.77 -44.83
N LEU A 328 0.07 7.74 -44.88
CA LEU A 328 -0.07 6.86 -46.03
C LEU A 328 -1.51 6.86 -46.56
N ALA A 329 -1.66 6.83 -47.88
CA ALA A 329 -2.92 6.52 -48.55
C ALA A 329 -3.19 5.01 -48.52
N GLU A 330 -4.43 4.60 -48.83
CA GLU A 330 -4.87 3.20 -48.89
C GLU A 330 -4.01 2.32 -49.80
N ASP A 331 -3.45 2.89 -50.87
CA ASP A 331 -2.55 2.19 -51.81
C ASP A 331 -1.08 2.12 -51.34
N GLY A 332 -0.79 2.65 -50.13
CA GLY A 332 0.53 2.72 -49.55
C GLY A 332 1.39 3.87 -50.06
N GLN A 333 0.83 4.80 -50.87
CA GLN A 333 1.58 6.00 -51.29
C GLN A 333 1.84 6.90 -50.04
N SER A 334 3.10 7.32 -49.84
CA SER A 334 3.43 8.32 -48.83
C SER A 334 2.87 9.69 -49.23
N LEU A 335 2.01 10.25 -48.37
CA LEU A 335 1.45 11.60 -48.52
C LEU A 335 2.29 12.65 -47.80
N PHE A 336 2.93 12.25 -46.73
CA PHE A 336 3.83 13.06 -45.96
C PHE A 336 4.82 12.17 -45.18
N GLU A 337 6.03 12.62 -45.04
CA GLU A 337 7.04 11.95 -44.21
C GLU A 337 7.92 12.98 -43.51
N ASP A 338 8.34 12.66 -42.28
CA ASP A 338 9.37 13.42 -41.56
C ASP A 338 10.19 12.48 -40.69
N SER A 339 11.35 12.94 -40.27
CA SER A 339 12.25 12.19 -39.40
C SER A 339 12.85 13.05 -38.30
N PHE A 340 13.19 12.43 -37.19
CA PHE A 340 13.70 13.10 -36.01
C PHE A 340 14.88 12.34 -35.41
N ASP A 341 15.99 13.05 -35.21
CA ASP A 341 17.18 12.49 -34.59
C ASP A 341 17.06 12.49 -33.09
N VAL A 342 16.94 11.30 -32.49
CA VAL A 342 16.82 11.13 -31.05
C VAL A 342 18.18 11.25 -30.38
N LYS A 343 18.24 12.01 -29.29
CA LYS A 343 19.47 12.18 -28.49
C LYS A 343 19.34 11.44 -27.18
N TYR A 344 20.25 10.54 -26.90
CA TYR A 344 20.32 9.78 -25.66
C TYR A 344 21.75 9.59 -25.19
N ILE A 345 21.91 9.22 -23.97
CA ILE A 345 23.17 8.74 -23.38
C ILE A 345 22.99 7.30 -22.91
N GLU A 346 24.04 6.52 -23.05
CA GLU A 346 24.14 5.20 -22.47
C GLU A 346 24.80 5.30 -21.09
N LYS A 347 24.16 4.72 -20.07
CA LYS A 347 24.70 4.69 -18.71
C LYS A 347 24.36 3.39 -18.00
N PRO A 348 25.15 2.97 -16.98
CA PRO A 348 24.73 1.87 -16.09
C PRO A 348 23.44 2.25 -15.35
N TYR A 349 22.55 1.27 -15.14
CA TYR A 349 21.37 1.48 -14.30
C TYR A 349 21.77 1.87 -12.87
N ILE A 350 22.60 1.06 -12.21
CA ILE A 350 23.21 1.43 -10.94
C ILE A 350 24.70 1.65 -11.14
N LYS A 351 25.17 2.86 -11.01
CA LYS A 351 26.56 3.27 -11.29
C LYS A 351 27.59 2.42 -10.55
N ARG A 352 27.30 2.05 -9.29
CA ARG A 352 28.17 1.20 -8.48
C ARG A 352 28.31 -0.24 -9.03
N TYR A 353 27.28 -0.72 -9.70
CA TYR A 353 27.17 -2.09 -10.20
C TYR A 353 26.89 -2.12 -11.71
N PRO A 354 27.83 -1.64 -12.56
CA PRO A 354 27.59 -1.45 -13.99
C PRO A 354 27.27 -2.74 -14.73
N GLN A 355 27.59 -3.90 -14.15
CA GLN A 355 27.27 -5.21 -14.71
C GLN A 355 25.78 -5.60 -14.60
N ILE A 356 24.99 -4.84 -13.86
CA ILE A 356 23.56 -5.11 -13.72
C ILE A 356 22.84 -4.89 -15.05
N GLY A 357 23.08 -3.76 -15.68
CA GLY A 357 22.50 -3.41 -16.96
C GLY A 357 22.89 -2.02 -17.40
N VAL A 358 22.67 -1.78 -18.70
CA VAL A 358 22.88 -0.50 -19.35
C VAL A 358 21.52 0.06 -19.72
N THR A 359 21.32 1.35 -19.52
CA THR A 359 20.11 2.08 -19.86
C THR A 359 20.41 3.21 -20.84
N HIS A 360 19.40 3.55 -21.64
CA HIS A 360 19.47 4.62 -22.64
C HIS A 360 18.53 5.74 -22.21
N VAL A 361 19.10 6.87 -21.80
CA VAL A 361 18.34 8.00 -21.24
C VAL A 361 18.38 9.15 -22.22
N THR A 362 17.23 9.70 -22.60
CA THR A 362 17.18 10.93 -23.42
C THR A 362 17.78 12.11 -22.67
N THR A 363 18.41 13.03 -23.40
CA THR A 363 19.23 14.10 -22.83
C THR A 363 19.08 15.40 -23.59
N GLY A 364 19.48 16.50 -22.98
CA GLY A 364 19.58 17.81 -23.60
C GLY A 364 20.70 17.87 -24.67
N TRP A 365 20.47 18.68 -25.70
CA TRP A 365 21.39 18.78 -26.83
C TRP A 365 21.33 20.16 -27.52
N ILE A 366 22.47 20.61 -28.03
CA ILE A 366 22.55 21.77 -28.93
C ILE A 366 23.31 21.41 -30.17
N LYS A 367 22.74 21.66 -31.35
CA LYS A 367 23.37 21.58 -32.64
C LYS A 367 23.23 22.90 -33.38
N VAL A 368 24.33 23.42 -33.91
CA VAL A 368 24.33 24.65 -34.69
C VAL A 368 25.02 24.43 -36.04
N GLU A 369 24.33 24.78 -37.09
CA GLU A 369 24.83 24.74 -38.45
C GLU A 369 24.95 26.16 -39.02
N VAL A 370 26.03 26.45 -39.72
CA VAL A 370 26.29 27.72 -40.40
C VAL A 370 26.55 27.37 -41.90
N ASN A 371 25.71 27.87 -42.79
CA ASN A 371 25.74 27.57 -44.20
C ASN A 371 25.78 26.07 -44.53
N GLY A 372 24.97 25.29 -43.80
CA GLY A 372 24.89 23.81 -43.90
C GLY A 372 26.07 23.05 -43.28
N LYS A 373 27.01 23.72 -42.61
CA LYS A 373 28.13 23.08 -41.95
C LYS A 373 27.92 23.11 -40.40
N THR A 374 27.95 21.96 -39.74
CA THR A 374 27.89 21.86 -38.30
C THR A 374 29.13 22.53 -37.66
N VAL A 375 28.89 23.53 -36.82
CA VAL A 375 29.91 24.27 -36.06
C VAL A 375 29.87 23.97 -34.55
N LEU A 376 28.73 23.49 -34.06
CA LEU A 376 28.55 23.04 -32.69
C LEU A 376 27.63 21.81 -32.72
N ASP A 377 27.96 20.77 -31.99
CA ASP A 377 27.17 19.57 -31.80
C ASP A 377 27.55 18.97 -30.44
N GLN A 378 26.79 19.29 -29.40
CA GLN A 378 27.16 18.97 -28.01
C GLN A 378 25.95 18.67 -27.15
N ARG A 379 26.14 17.78 -26.17
CA ARG A 379 25.21 17.52 -25.11
C ARG A 379 25.08 18.73 -24.18
N VAL A 380 23.88 18.96 -23.70
CA VAL A 380 23.54 19.85 -22.57
C VAL A 380 22.98 18.97 -21.46
N GLU A 381 23.57 18.98 -20.31
CA GLU A 381 23.06 18.24 -19.16
C GLU A 381 21.75 18.87 -18.71
N THR A 382 20.65 18.11 -18.68
CA THR A 382 19.35 18.59 -18.19
C THR A 382 19.37 18.80 -16.68
N ASP A 383 18.43 19.56 -16.15
CA ASP A 383 18.38 19.84 -14.71
C ASP A 383 18.17 18.57 -13.91
N ILE A 384 17.38 17.63 -14.44
CA ILE A 384 17.17 16.32 -13.87
C ILE A 384 18.46 15.50 -13.84
N GLU A 385 19.23 15.49 -14.93
CA GLU A 385 20.52 14.78 -14.97
C GLU A 385 21.49 15.34 -13.92
N LYS A 386 21.44 16.64 -13.66
CA LYS A 386 22.25 17.28 -12.62
C LYS A 386 21.82 16.83 -11.22
N VAL A 387 20.51 16.79 -10.96
CA VAL A 387 19.94 16.26 -9.69
C VAL A 387 20.35 14.81 -9.51
N TRP A 388 20.22 14.00 -10.57
CA TRP A 388 20.59 12.58 -10.57
C TRP A 388 22.07 12.37 -10.26
N ARG A 389 22.94 13.16 -10.84
CA ARG A 389 24.36 13.13 -10.55
C ARG A 389 24.69 13.43 -9.08
N VAL A 390 24.01 14.41 -8.46
CA VAL A 390 24.17 14.70 -7.02
C VAL A 390 23.69 13.51 -6.17
N LEU A 391 22.59 12.88 -6.56
CA LEU A 391 22.09 11.69 -5.86
C LEU A 391 23.09 10.53 -5.93
N GLU A 392 23.56 10.19 -7.14
CA GLU A 392 24.46 9.06 -7.37
C GLU A 392 25.87 9.26 -6.79
N ASP A 393 26.44 10.47 -6.95
CA ASP A 393 27.84 10.73 -6.62
C ASP A 393 28.05 11.22 -5.18
N GLU A 394 27.03 11.82 -4.58
CA GLU A 394 27.17 12.45 -3.27
C GLU A 394 26.19 11.88 -2.23
N THR A 395 24.87 11.90 -2.52
CA THR A 395 23.84 11.60 -1.52
C THR A 395 23.85 10.14 -1.10
N ILE A 396 23.71 9.23 -2.05
CA ILE A 396 23.62 7.79 -1.77
C ILE A 396 24.93 7.26 -1.12
N PRO A 397 26.12 7.61 -1.60
CA PRO A 397 27.36 7.21 -0.93
C PRO A 397 27.51 7.74 0.50
N GLN A 398 27.07 8.97 0.76
CA GLN A 398 27.11 9.53 2.12
C GLN A 398 26.11 8.83 3.04
N LEU A 399 24.92 8.52 2.54
CA LEU A 399 23.90 7.77 3.29
C LEU A 399 24.43 6.37 3.63
N GLU A 400 24.95 5.63 2.63
CA GLU A 400 25.56 4.32 2.84
C GLU A 400 26.64 4.35 3.91
N GLN A 401 27.59 5.28 3.78
CA GLN A 401 28.69 5.42 4.75
C GLN A 401 28.17 5.66 6.17
N ARG A 402 27.13 6.46 6.34
CA ARG A 402 26.50 6.72 7.64
C ARG A 402 25.86 5.47 8.21
N LEU A 403 25.09 4.74 7.39
CA LEU A 403 24.41 3.51 7.81
C LEU A 403 25.42 2.42 8.19
N VAL A 404 26.44 2.21 7.36
CA VAL A 404 27.52 1.24 7.66
C VAL A 404 28.31 1.63 8.91
N LYS A 405 28.58 2.92 9.10
CA LYS A 405 29.25 3.40 10.31
C LYS A 405 28.42 3.15 11.57
N ARG A 406 27.11 3.25 11.45
CA ARG A 406 26.18 3.12 12.58
C ARG A 406 25.93 1.67 12.97
N TYR A 407 25.61 0.83 11.99
CA TYR A 407 25.12 -0.53 12.24
C TYR A 407 26.19 -1.61 11.99
N GLY A 408 27.29 -1.25 11.33
CA GLY A 408 28.20 -2.21 10.72
C GLY A 408 27.56 -2.84 9.48
N LYS A 409 28.35 -3.32 8.55
CA LYS A 409 27.88 -3.96 7.32
C LYS A 409 26.98 -5.17 7.63
N ASP A 410 27.42 -6.05 8.53
CA ASP A 410 26.70 -7.27 8.91
C ASP A 410 25.43 -7.01 9.74
N GLY A 411 25.32 -5.83 10.34
CA GLY A 411 24.19 -5.42 11.19
C GLY A 411 23.04 -4.78 10.42
N LEU A 412 23.26 -4.31 9.20
CA LEU A 412 22.25 -3.54 8.44
C LEU A 412 20.94 -4.31 8.27
N ALA A 413 21.01 -5.57 7.85
CA ALA A 413 19.80 -6.35 7.59
C ALA A 413 18.93 -6.59 8.84
N ALA A 414 19.56 -6.69 10.01
CA ALA A 414 18.85 -6.86 11.27
C ALA A 414 18.32 -5.53 11.85
N ALA A 415 18.86 -4.40 11.40
CA ALA A 415 18.54 -3.09 11.93
C ALA A 415 17.40 -2.37 11.20
N GLN A 416 16.81 -2.99 10.18
CA GLN A 416 15.72 -2.38 9.40
C GLN A 416 14.47 -2.07 10.26
N PRO A 417 13.80 -0.92 10.07
CA PRO A 417 14.17 0.18 9.17
C PRO A 417 15.40 0.94 9.62
N LEU A 418 16.26 1.30 8.67
CA LEU A 418 17.58 1.90 8.94
C LEU A 418 17.51 3.38 9.33
N PHE A 419 16.42 4.05 8.98
CA PHE A 419 16.11 5.43 9.34
C PHE A 419 14.59 5.67 9.37
N ASN A 420 14.15 6.79 9.90
CA ASN A 420 12.73 7.14 9.92
C ASN A 420 12.27 7.68 8.55
N ARG A 421 12.99 8.68 8.01
CA ARG A 421 12.65 9.30 6.72
C ARG A 421 13.88 9.92 6.07
N LEU A 422 13.99 9.69 4.77
CA LEU A 422 14.89 10.40 3.87
C LEU A 422 14.06 11.37 3.03
N GLN A 423 14.09 12.64 3.38
CA GLN A 423 13.43 13.71 2.65
C GLN A 423 14.36 14.25 1.56
N ILE A 424 13.87 14.34 0.32
CA ILE A 424 14.63 14.85 -0.82
C ILE A 424 13.80 15.93 -1.50
N ASN A 425 14.09 17.19 -1.18
CA ASN A 425 13.44 18.33 -1.78
C ASN A 425 14.20 18.72 -3.05
N VAL A 426 13.52 18.79 -4.19
CA VAL A 426 14.11 19.20 -5.46
C VAL A 426 13.31 20.37 -6.01
N ARG A 427 14.00 21.46 -6.38
CA ARG A 427 13.40 22.60 -7.09
C ARG A 427 14.10 22.73 -8.43
N MET A 428 13.34 22.67 -9.51
CA MET A 428 13.90 22.63 -10.85
C MET A 428 12.95 23.27 -11.86
N SER A 429 13.49 23.66 -13.00
CA SER A 429 12.72 24.19 -14.13
C SER A 429 12.52 23.07 -15.14
N GLU A 430 11.31 22.58 -15.29
CA GLU A 430 11.01 21.38 -16.06
C GLU A 430 9.60 21.42 -16.64
N VAL A 431 9.30 20.51 -17.55
CA VAL A 431 7.97 20.35 -18.13
C VAL A 431 6.97 19.70 -17.15
N ASP A 432 5.81 20.33 -17.02
CA ASP A 432 4.69 19.75 -16.26
C ASP A 432 3.35 20.20 -16.82
N ARG A 433 2.62 19.30 -17.49
CA ARG A 433 1.33 19.61 -18.13
C ARG A 433 0.44 18.40 -18.34
N ASP A 434 -0.88 18.61 -18.32
CA ASP A 434 -1.86 17.61 -18.74
C ASP A 434 -1.89 17.51 -20.29
N LEU A 435 -2.13 16.30 -20.80
CA LEU A 435 -2.25 16.05 -22.25
C LEU A 435 -3.70 16.13 -22.75
N GLY A 436 -4.67 16.10 -21.84
CA GLY A 436 -6.09 16.09 -22.19
C GLY A 436 -6.58 14.73 -22.70
N PHE A 437 -5.86 13.66 -22.39
CA PHE A 437 -6.23 12.26 -22.64
C PHE A 437 -6.40 11.56 -21.29
N ARG A 438 -7.60 11.53 -20.75
CA ARG A 438 -7.90 11.03 -19.40
C ARG A 438 -6.97 11.65 -18.33
N GLU A 439 -6.26 10.82 -17.59
CA GLU A 439 -5.31 11.23 -16.55
C GLU A 439 -3.88 11.42 -17.09
N GLU A 440 -3.65 11.21 -18.43
CA GLU A 440 -2.32 11.25 -19.02
C GLU A 440 -1.71 12.66 -18.99
N ARG A 441 -0.44 12.70 -18.67
CA ARG A 441 0.33 13.92 -18.51
C ARG A 441 1.79 13.76 -18.93
N ILE A 442 2.45 14.87 -19.18
CA ILE A 442 3.90 14.97 -19.21
C ILE A 442 4.30 15.74 -17.95
N SER A 443 4.82 15.03 -16.95
CA SER A 443 5.25 15.60 -15.68
C SER A 443 6.59 15.04 -15.26
N THR A 444 7.63 15.85 -15.40
CA THR A 444 8.96 15.47 -14.96
C THR A 444 9.09 15.49 -13.44
N ALA A 445 8.33 16.33 -12.75
CA ALA A 445 8.31 16.37 -11.30
C ALA A 445 7.74 15.07 -10.71
N GLU A 446 6.62 14.60 -11.21
CA GLU A 446 6.06 13.32 -10.82
C GLU A 446 7.00 12.16 -11.16
N ALA A 447 7.48 12.12 -12.42
CA ALA A 447 8.43 11.10 -12.84
C ALA A 447 9.70 11.09 -11.98
N MET A 448 10.18 12.27 -11.54
CA MET A 448 11.32 12.38 -10.62
C MET A 448 10.99 11.84 -9.23
N GLN A 449 9.79 12.08 -8.71
CA GLN A 449 9.37 11.51 -7.42
C GLN A 449 9.46 9.98 -7.46
N GLU A 450 8.87 9.38 -8.49
CA GLU A 450 8.82 7.94 -8.67
C GLU A 450 10.22 7.35 -8.94
N ASP A 451 10.97 7.99 -9.81
CA ASP A 451 12.29 7.52 -10.24
C ASP A 451 13.31 7.54 -9.07
N ILE A 452 13.36 8.63 -8.31
CA ILE A 452 14.23 8.70 -7.12
C ILE A 452 13.83 7.65 -6.08
N TYR A 453 12.52 7.52 -5.84
CA TYR A 453 11.98 6.57 -4.87
C TYR A 453 12.42 5.13 -5.19
N PHE A 454 12.10 4.64 -6.40
CA PHE A 454 12.42 3.27 -6.81
C PHE A 454 13.93 3.04 -6.96
N TYR A 455 14.66 4.02 -7.49
CA TYR A 455 16.12 3.88 -7.64
C TYR A 455 16.84 3.69 -6.30
N ILE A 456 16.47 4.45 -5.27
CA ILE A 456 17.08 4.30 -3.95
C ILE A 456 16.71 2.95 -3.33
N LEU A 457 15.47 2.49 -3.50
CA LEU A 457 15.08 1.14 -3.07
C LEU A 457 15.92 0.06 -3.75
N ASP A 458 16.02 0.10 -5.08
CA ASP A 458 16.78 -0.88 -5.87
C ASP A 458 18.26 -0.84 -5.55
N TRP A 459 18.79 0.36 -5.30
CA TRP A 459 20.19 0.53 -4.93
C TRP A 459 20.50 -0.19 -3.59
N PHE A 460 19.66 0.03 -2.56
CA PHE A 460 19.84 -0.62 -1.27
C PHE A 460 19.53 -2.11 -1.29
N LYS A 461 18.55 -2.53 -2.04
CA LYS A 461 18.25 -3.95 -2.28
C LYS A 461 19.48 -4.64 -2.88
N THR A 462 20.02 -4.09 -3.96
CA THR A 462 21.22 -4.60 -4.63
C THR A 462 22.44 -4.60 -3.71
N TYR A 463 22.63 -3.52 -2.94
CA TYR A 463 23.70 -3.43 -1.96
C TYR A 463 23.58 -4.52 -0.88
N GLY A 464 22.39 -4.74 -0.36
CA GLY A 464 22.11 -5.77 0.63
C GLY A 464 22.44 -7.18 0.12
N GLU A 465 21.98 -7.51 -1.08
CA GLU A 465 22.24 -8.81 -1.71
C GLU A 465 23.73 -9.05 -1.98
N ARG A 466 24.45 -8.04 -2.48
CA ARG A 466 25.85 -8.18 -2.90
C ARG A 466 26.84 -8.00 -1.78
N GLU A 467 26.53 -7.14 -0.84
CA GLU A 467 27.48 -6.72 0.16
C GLU A 467 27.17 -7.26 1.57
N CYS A 468 25.89 -7.60 1.84
CA CYS A 468 25.42 -8.08 3.14
C CYS A 468 24.85 -9.50 3.10
N GLU A 469 24.80 -10.15 1.93
CA GLU A 469 24.20 -11.47 1.70
C GLU A 469 22.72 -11.56 2.13
N LYS A 470 22.04 -10.41 2.23
CA LYS A 470 20.62 -10.27 2.62
C LYS A 470 20.02 -9.04 1.97
N GLU A 471 18.77 -9.12 1.57
CA GLU A 471 18.04 -7.96 1.05
C GLU A 471 17.91 -6.85 2.10
N LEU A 472 18.02 -5.61 1.66
CA LEU A 472 17.66 -4.42 2.41
C LEU A 472 16.42 -3.82 1.75
N ASP A 473 15.24 -4.36 2.09
CA ASP A 473 13.96 -4.03 1.50
C ASP A 473 13.06 -3.15 2.38
N ASN A 474 13.53 -2.81 3.58
CA ASN A 474 12.86 -1.95 4.55
C ASN A 474 13.85 -0.93 5.13
N ILE A 475 14.36 -0.04 4.29
CA ILE A 475 15.38 0.93 4.71
C ILE A 475 14.82 2.12 5.48
N GLY A 476 13.54 2.41 5.35
CA GLY A 476 12.85 3.57 5.91
C GLY A 476 12.06 4.30 4.83
N LEU A 477 11.30 5.31 5.23
CA LEU A 477 10.51 6.11 4.29
C LEU A 477 11.43 6.98 3.42
N ILE A 478 11.38 6.80 2.11
CA ILE A 478 12.01 7.69 1.12
C ILE A 478 10.92 8.64 0.63
N MET A 479 11.16 9.94 0.74
CA MET A 479 10.19 10.97 0.38
C MET A 479 10.81 12.01 -0.54
N PRO A 480 10.80 11.80 -1.86
CA PRO A 480 11.13 12.85 -2.82
C PRO A 480 9.97 13.84 -2.95
N GLU A 481 10.28 15.12 -2.88
CA GLU A 481 9.33 16.22 -3.10
C GLU A 481 9.88 17.17 -4.17
N PRO A 482 9.68 16.90 -5.46
CA PRO A 482 10.01 17.81 -6.54
C PRO A 482 9.00 18.95 -6.63
N GLU A 483 9.51 20.14 -6.94
CA GLU A 483 8.73 21.36 -7.18
C GLU A 483 9.22 22.04 -8.46
N ILE A 484 8.30 22.46 -9.34
CA ILE A 484 8.64 23.15 -10.58
C ILE A 484 8.78 24.66 -10.33
N MET A 485 9.97 25.17 -10.67
CA MET A 485 10.35 26.59 -10.55
C MET A 485 10.90 27.11 -11.87
N ARG A 486 10.02 27.58 -12.74
CA ARG A 486 10.32 27.92 -14.13
C ARG A 486 11.44 28.95 -14.29
N GLY A 487 12.49 28.61 -15.02
CA GLY A 487 13.64 29.46 -15.34
C GLY A 487 14.54 29.77 -14.14
N GLU A 488 14.38 29.04 -13.03
CA GLU A 488 15.21 29.21 -11.85
C GLU A 488 16.33 28.15 -11.81
N ARG A 489 17.30 28.38 -10.93
CA ARG A 489 18.39 27.45 -10.69
C ARG A 489 17.85 26.17 -10.04
N THR A 490 18.44 25.04 -10.41
CA THR A 490 18.11 23.76 -9.80
C THR A 490 18.71 23.67 -8.40
N GLU A 491 17.87 23.32 -7.43
CA GLU A 491 18.27 23.13 -6.04
C GLU A 491 17.86 21.73 -5.58
N ILE A 492 18.75 21.07 -4.87
CA ILE A 492 18.49 19.81 -4.19
C ILE A 492 18.88 19.92 -2.73
N GLU A 493 17.95 19.57 -1.86
CA GLU A 493 18.19 19.48 -0.43
C GLU A 493 17.81 18.08 0.06
N VAL A 494 18.72 17.43 0.78
CA VAL A 494 18.52 16.08 1.33
C VAL A 494 18.60 16.16 2.85
N ILE A 495 17.56 15.66 3.51
CA ILE A 495 17.44 15.66 4.97
C ILE A 495 17.18 14.23 5.45
N LEU A 496 18.01 13.73 6.33
CA LEU A 496 17.81 12.44 6.98
C LEU A 496 17.23 12.67 8.39
N TYR A 497 16.07 12.08 8.62
CA TYR A 497 15.42 12.03 9.93
C TYR A 497 15.61 10.66 10.53
N ASP A 498 16.11 10.63 11.77
CA ASP A 498 16.38 9.39 12.45
C ASP A 498 16.45 9.63 13.96
N ASP A 499 15.66 8.88 14.71
CA ASP A 499 15.69 8.89 16.17
C ASP A 499 16.24 7.60 16.77
N LEU A 500 16.59 6.65 15.93
CA LEU A 500 17.27 5.43 16.34
C LEU A 500 18.71 5.75 16.75
N ALA A 501 18.88 6.73 17.64
CA ALA A 501 20.19 7.12 18.12
C ALA A 501 20.86 5.91 18.77
N ALA A 502 21.95 5.43 18.19
CA ALA A 502 22.74 4.39 18.79
C ALA A 502 23.07 4.75 20.25
N GLY A 503 22.61 3.95 21.20
CA GLY A 503 22.93 4.09 22.59
C GLY A 503 22.06 5.06 23.42
N ALA A 504 20.96 5.58 22.90
CA ALA A 504 19.93 6.20 23.73
C ALA A 504 19.12 5.10 24.45
N GLN A 505 19.78 4.36 25.30
CA GLN A 505 19.08 3.51 26.27
C GLN A 505 18.42 4.42 27.29
N LEU A 506 17.08 4.33 27.36
CA LEU A 506 16.37 4.87 28.49
C LEU A 506 16.74 4.06 29.71
N GLN A 507 17.44 4.69 30.64
CA GLN A 507 17.49 4.17 32.02
C GLN A 507 16.18 4.52 32.70
N VAL A 508 15.25 3.59 32.70
CA VAL A 508 14.05 3.63 33.53
C VAL A 508 14.46 3.04 34.88
N ASP A 509 13.96 3.65 35.93
CA ASP A 509 14.13 3.16 37.30
C ASP A 509 13.66 1.68 37.39
N ASP A 510 14.38 0.85 38.15
CA ASP A 510 14.09 -0.59 38.35
C ASP A 510 12.62 -0.89 38.67
N LYS A 511 11.92 0.01 39.35
CA LYS A 511 10.47 -0.10 39.63
C LYS A 511 9.58 -0.02 38.39
N GLN A 512 10.06 0.54 37.31
CA GLN A 512 9.29 0.65 36.08
C GLN A 512 9.48 -0.54 35.15
N ILE A 513 10.60 -1.21 35.28
CA ILE A 513 10.85 -2.51 34.66
C ILE A 513 9.82 -3.53 35.15
N GLU A 514 9.48 -3.49 36.45
CA GLU A 514 8.44 -4.35 37.04
C GLU A 514 7.04 -4.15 36.42
N ILE A 515 6.73 -2.96 35.95
CA ILE A 515 5.45 -2.69 35.22
C ILE A 515 5.45 -3.31 33.83
N CYS A 516 6.60 -3.39 33.20
CA CYS A 516 6.75 -3.96 31.86
C CYS A 516 7.00 -5.48 31.88
N GLU A 517 7.52 -6.03 32.98
CA GLU A 517 7.78 -7.47 33.15
C GLU A 517 6.52 -8.25 33.51
N ALA A 518 5.59 -8.38 32.61
CA ALA A 518 4.39 -9.17 32.87
C ALA A 518 4.50 -10.60 32.35
N CYS A 519 5.66 -11.21 32.33
CA CYS A 519 5.85 -12.59 31.89
C CYS A 519 5.38 -13.60 32.92
N GLY A 520 4.68 -14.62 32.45
CA GLY A 520 4.30 -15.77 33.25
C GLY A 520 3.11 -15.57 34.18
N VAL A 521 2.34 -14.49 34.04
CA VAL A 521 1.06 -14.34 34.71
C VAL A 521 0.00 -15.18 33.98
N LYS A 522 -0.69 -16.03 34.72
CA LYS A 522 -1.84 -16.81 34.22
C LYS A 522 -3.11 -16.32 34.92
N VAL A 523 -4.15 -16.12 34.13
CA VAL A 523 -5.47 -15.69 34.61
C VAL A 523 -6.48 -16.79 34.38
N ALA A 524 -7.21 -17.18 35.43
CA ALA A 524 -8.29 -18.15 35.35
C ALA A 524 -9.53 -17.55 36.02
N ALA A 525 -10.58 -17.29 35.26
CA ALA A 525 -11.82 -16.76 35.75
C ALA A 525 -12.58 -17.82 36.59
N GLU A 526 -13.15 -17.43 37.74
CA GLU A 526 -13.89 -18.32 38.62
C GLU A 526 -15.41 -18.08 38.60
N SER A 527 -15.82 -16.85 38.33
CA SER A 527 -17.25 -16.54 38.23
C SER A 527 -17.49 -15.26 37.46
N ILE A 528 -18.66 -15.21 36.84
CA ILE A 528 -19.16 -14.03 36.10
C ILE A 528 -20.61 -13.81 36.56
N CYS A 529 -20.90 -12.60 37.03
CA CYS A 529 -22.22 -12.19 37.49
C CYS A 529 -22.65 -10.95 36.75
N PHE A 530 -23.80 -10.99 36.07
CA PHE A 530 -24.36 -9.82 35.38
C PHE A 530 -25.39 -9.10 36.29
N SER A 531 -25.44 -7.78 36.21
CA SER A 531 -26.55 -6.99 36.72
C SER A 531 -27.86 -7.38 36.03
N ALA A 532 -28.97 -7.16 36.71
CA ALA A 532 -30.32 -7.51 36.21
C ALA A 532 -30.66 -6.85 34.83
N ASP A 533 -30.11 -5.66 34.57
CA ASP A 533 -30.25 -4.91 33.35
C ASP A 533 -29.10 -5.16 32.33
N SER A 534 -28.15 -6.02 32.69
CA SER A 534 -26.91 -6.28 31.91
C SER A 534 -26.06 -5.06 31.51
N SER A 535 -26.24 -3.98 32.21
CA SER A 535 -25.38 -2.79 32.04
C SER A 535 -23.97 -3.00 32.60
N SER A 536 -23.84 -3.95 33.55
CA SER A 536 -22.55 -4.28 34.16
C SER A 536 -22.42 -5.78 34.46
N ALA A 537 -21.18 -6.23 34.62
CA ALA A 537 -20.86 -7.57 35.08
C ALA A 537 -19.66 -7.54 36.05
N GLU A 538 -19.67 -8.44 37.01
CA GLU A 538 -18.57 -8.69 37.94
C GLU A 538 -17.90 -10.02 37.58
N VAL A 539 -16.60 -10.00 37.43
CA VAL A 539 -15.80 -11.17 37.11
C VAL A 539 -14.79 -11.40 38.22
N THR A 540 -14.79 -12.57 38.81
CA THR A 540 -13.75 -13.00 39.72
C THR A 540 -12.81 -13.96 38.99
N ALA A 541 -11.53 -13.65 38.99
CA ALA A 541 -10.53 -14.47 38.35
C ALA A 541 -9.33 -14.70 39.30
N VAL A 542 -8.76 -15.90 39.26
CA VAL A 542 -7.50 -16.20 39.97
C VAL A 542 -6.33 -15.88 39.05
N VAL A 543 -5.39 -15.10 39.55
CA VAL A 543 -4.17 -14.71 38.84
C VAL A 543 -2.98 -15.35 39.54
N SER A 544 -2.23 -16.16 38.80
CA SER A 544 -1.04 -16.85 39.32
C SER A 544 0.21 -16.40 38.54
N GLY A 545 1.36 -16.47 39.21
CA GLY A 545 2.65 -16.06 38.65
C GLY A 545 3.41 -15.16 39.64
N GLU A 546 4.68 -15.00 39.42
CA GLU A 546 5.52 -14.15 40.25
C GLU A 546 5.16 -12.67 40.01
N GLY A 547 4.98 -11.92 41.13
CA GLY A 547 4.56 -10.52 41.04
C GLY A 547 3.13 -10.27 40.54
N ALA A 548 2.25 -11.29 40.48
CA ALA A 548 0.92 -11.22 39.92
C ALA A 548 0.08 -10.06 40.47
N LEU A 549 0.11 -9.80 41.75
CA LEU A 549 -0.66 -8.71 42.37
C LEU A 549 -0.18 -7.33 41.93
N ALA A 550 1.14 -7.13 41.88
CA ALA A 550 1.72 -5.84 41.45
C ALA A 550 1.39 -5.58 39.96
N ARG A 551 1.48 -6.61 39.14
CA ARG A 551 1.16 -6.55 37.71
C ARG A 551 -0.32 -6.29 37.46
N ALA A 552 -1.20 -6.97 38.21
CA ALA A 552 -2.64 -6.73 38.08
C ALA A 552 -3.01 -5.28 38.49
N LYS A 553 -2.41 -4.76 39.54
CA LYS A 553 -2.60 -3.35 39.92
C LYS A 553 -2.07 -2.37 38.90
N ALA A 554 -0.88 -2.64 38.33
CA ALA A 554 -0.30 -1.80 37.27
C ALA A 554 -1.17 -1.82 36.02
N LEU A 555 -1.73 -2.98 35.64
CA LEU A 555 -2.67 -3.09 34.53
C LEU A 555 -3.94 -2.26 34.78
N GLY A 556 -4.53 -2.37 35.98
CA GLY A 556 -5.69 -1.56 36.37
C GLY A 556 -5.42 -0.07 36.25
N GLU A 557 -4.30 0.38 36.77
CA GLU A 557 -3.86 1.78 36.70
C GLU A 557 -3.68 2.26 35.26
N MET A 558 -3.11 1.42 34.38
CA MET A 558 -2.94 1.76 32.96
C MET A 558 -4.28 1.82 32.20
N ILE A 559 -5.26 1.01 32.56
CA ILE A 559 -6.61 1.09 32.02
C ILE A 559 -7.33 2.35 32.52
N GLU A 560 -7.26 2.63 33.80
CA GLU A 560 -7.90 3.82 34.41
C GLU A 560 -7.32 5.13 33.88
N THR A 561 -6.04 5.17 33.61
CA THR A 561 -5.34 6.35 33.07
C THR A 561 -5.46 6.46 31.53
N GLY A 562 -6.13 5.48 30.87
CA GLY A 562 -6.29 5.45 29.42
C GLY A 562 -5.03 5.07 28.64
N VAL A 563 -3.97 4.62 29.31
CA VAL A 563 -2.77 4.09 28.64
C VAL A 563 -3.10 2.85 27.83
N ILE A 564 -3.96 2.00 28.39
CA ILE A 564 -4.54 0.87 27.67
C ILE A 564 -6.03 1.18 27.44
N GLU A 565 -6.40 1.31 26.19
CA GLU A 565 -7.80 1.44 25.86
C GLU A 565 -8.45 0.05 25.86
N MET A 566 -9.23 -0.18 26.89
CA MET A 566 -10.02 -1.39 27.04
C MET A 566 -11.48 -1.02 27.24
N PHE A 567 -12.37 -1.68 26.54
CA PHE A 567 -13.80 -1.42 26.62
C PHE A 567 -14.62 -2.67 26.28
N SER A 568 -15.86 -2.64 26.72
CA SER A 568 -16.84 -3.68 26.42
C SER A 568 -18.22 -3.08 26.14
N ASP A 569 -19.16 -3.90 25.73
CA ASP A 569 -20.56 -3.48 25.59
C ASP A 569 -21.26 -3.24 26.94
N CYS A 570 -20.72 -3.79 28.02
CA CYS A 570 -21.12 -3.45 29.38
C CYS A 570 -19.91 -3.05 30.24
N CYS A 571 -20.15 -2.47 31.40
CA CYS A 571 -19.09 -2.17 32.34
C CYS A 571 -18.70 -3.46 33.08
N PHE A 572 -17.41 -3.84 33.06
CA PHE A 572 -16.89 -4.98 33.78
C PHE A 572 -16.07 -4.55 34.97
N LYS A 573 -16.34 -5.17 36.12
CA LYS A 573 -15.50 -5.13 37.31
C LYS A 573 -14.79 -6.47 37.46
N LEU A 574 -13.48 -6.47 37.34
CA LEU A 574 -12.63 -7.64 37.46
C LEU A 574 -12.04 -7.69 38.85
N PHE A 575 -12.37 -8.71 39.60
CA PHE A 575 -11.73 -9.02 40.91
C PHE A 575 -10.67 -10.08 40.68
N LEU A 576 -9.43 -9.67 40.61
CA LEU A 576 -8.27 -10.54 40.33
C LEU A 576 -7.68 -11.02 41.67
N VAL A 577 -7.92 -12.27 41.99
CA VAL A 577 -7.43 -12.91 43.24
C VAL A 577 -6.03 -13.45 42.99
N CYS A 578 -5.04 -12.85 43.61
CA CYS A 578 -3.64 -13.26 43.58
C CYS A 578 -3.26 -13.90 44.91
N ARG A 579 -2.12 -14.63 44.92
CA ARG A 579 -1.61 -15.26 46.16
C ARG A 579 -1.44 -14.28 47.33
N ASP A 580 -1.06 -13.05 47.00
CA ASP A 580 -0.65 -12.04 48.00
C ASP A 580 -1.72 -10.95 48.19
N GLY A 581 -2.91 -11.11 47.62
CA GLY A 581 -4.02 -10.15 47.73
C GLY A 581 -4.92 -10.09 46.53
N THR A 582 -5.83 -9.11 46.50
CA THR A 582 -6.79 -8.92 45.41
C THR A 582 -6.53 -7.57 44.71
N ALA A 583 -6.64 -7.53 43.38
CA ALA A 583 -6.71 -6.30 42.61
C ALA A 583 -8.10 -6.16 41.97
N GLU A 584 -8.61 -4.95 41.93
CA GLU A 584 -9.85 -4.60 41.26
C GLU A 584 -9.51 -3.81 39.99
N ILE A 585 -10.06 -4.19 38.85
CA ILE A 585 -9.91 -3.49 37.56
C ILE A 585 -11.30 -3.23 37.03
N THR A 586 -11.55 -2.01 36.61
CA THR A 586 -12.80 -1.65 35.90
C THR A 586 -12.52 -1.50 34.42
N ILE A 587 -13.22 -2.31 33.57
CA ILE A 587 -13.25 -2.15 32.16
C ILE A 587 -14.50 -1.36 31.78
N PRO A 588 -14.36 -0.15 31.26
CA PRO A 588 -15.52 0.71 31.00
C PRO A 588 -16.37 0.19 29.85
N LYS A 589 -17.62 0.55 29.86
CA LYS A 589 -18.50 0.37 28.69
C LYS A 589 -17.96 1.20 27.53
N ARG A 590 -17.96 0.60 26.34
CA ARG A 590 -17.57 1.29 25.10
C ARG A 590 -18.40 2.57 24.93
N LYS A 591 -17.71 3.65 24.66
CA LYS A 591 -18.37 4.91 24.28
C LYS A 591 -18.60 4.88 22.76
N THR A 592 -19.82 5.16 22.35
CA THR A 592 -20.13 5.39 20.94
C THR A 592 -19.36 6.61 20.46
N MET A 593 -18.75 6.50 19.31
CA MET A 593 -18.12 7.65 18.65
C MET A 593 -19.19 8.67 18.30
N VAL A 594 -18.85 9.93 18.35
CA VAL A 594 -19.79 11.02 18.07
C VAL A 594 -19.31 11.73 16.82
N SER A 595 -20.23 12.02 15.92
CA SER A 595 -19.97 12.79 14.70
C SER A 595 -20.91 13.98 14.62
N SER A 596 -20.44 15.03 13.97
CA SER A 596 -21.24 16.21 13.61
C SER A 596 -21.88 16.09 12.23
N LEU A 597 -21.65 14.98 11.51
CA LEU A 597 -22.13 14.79 10.15
C LEU A 597 -23.65 14.51 10.11
N ASP A 598 -24.33 15.16 9.20
CA ASP A 598 -25.59 14.76 8.64
C ASP A 598 -25.39 13.93 7.35
N GLU A 599 -26.46 13.46 6.75
CA GLU A 599 -26.38 12.64 5.54
C GLU A 599 -25.79 13.40 4.33
N GLU A 600 -26.10 14.71 4.21
CA GLU A 600 -25.60 15.55 3.12
C GLU A 600 -24.08 15.69 3.22
N LYS A 601 -23.55 16.08 4.38
CA LYS A 601 -22.11 16.22 4.61
C LYS A 601 -21.37 14.89 4.49
N LYS A 602 -21.95 13.78 4.98
CA LYS A 602 -21.39 12.45 4.77
C LYS A 602 -21.22 12.16 3.27
N ASN A 603 -22.26 12.42 2.48
CA ASN A 603 -22.23 12.21 1.04
C ASN A 603 -21.24 13.14 0.34
N GLU A 604 -21.06 14.39 0.81
CA GLU A 604 -20.03 15.31 0.31
C GLU A 604 -18.62 14.73 0.53
N ILE A 605 -18.32 14.20 1.73
CA ILE A 605 -17.02 13.59 2.02
C ILE A 605 -16.78 12.39 1.10
N LEU A 606 -17.77 11.49 0.97
CA LEU A 606 -17.64 10.27 0.15
C LEU A 606 -17.65 10.55 -1.36
N ALA A 607 -18.11 11.73 -1.78
CA ALA A 607 -18.04 12.18 -3.17
C ALA A 607 -16.74 12.95 -3.48
N GLY A 608 -15.90 13.21 -2.47
CA GLY A 608 -14.59 13.82 -2.62
C GLY A 608 -13.55 12.85 -3.17
N ASP A 609 -12.39 13.37 -3.56
CA ASP A 609 -11.33 12.58 -4.17
C ASP A 609 -10.64 11.68 -3.14
N VAL A 610 -10.24 12.21 -2.01
CA VAL A 610 -9.55 11.46 -0.96
C VAL A 610 -10.14 11.79 0.41
N VAL A 611 -10.20 10.78 1.26
CA VAL A 611 -10.67 10.90 2.66
C VAL A 611 -9.46 10.85 3.59
N ASP A 612 -9.24 11.92 4.35
CA ASP A 612 -8.18 11.97 5.35
C ASP A 612 -8.62 11.31 6.68
N TYR A 613 -7.66 11.22 7.62
CA TYR A 613 -7.92 10.53 8.88
C TYR A 613 -9.01 11.20 9.74
N GLU A 614 -9.09 12.53 9.75
CA GLU A 614 -10.11 13.26 10.53
C GLU A 614 -11.50 13.06 9.92
N GLN A 615 -11.62 13.16 8.61
CA GLN A 615 -12.86 12.86 7.89
C GLN A 615 -13.28 11.40 8.10
N TYR A 616 -12.32 10.48 8.10
CA TYR A 616 -12.58 9.08 8.39
C TYR A 616 -13.15 8.87 9.80
N LEU A 617 -12.61 9.53 10.82
CA LEU A 617 -13.15 9.47 12.18
C LEU A 617 -14.57 10.04 12.27
N GLU A 618 -14.87 11.12 11.56
CA GLU A 618 -16.23 11.67 11.47
C GLU A 618 -17.20 10.70 10.79
N LEU A 619 -16.77 10.03 9.69
CA LEU A 619 -17.55 8.97 9.04
C LEU A 619 -17.83 7.82 10.01
N LEU A 620 -16.82 7.34 10.71
CA LEU A 620 -17.02 6.29 11.72
C LEU A 620 -18.02 6.71 12.78
N GLY A 621 -17.92 7.93 13.31
CA GLY A 621 -18.86 8.46 14.30
C GLY A 621 -20.28 8.58 13.77
N TYR A 622 -20.47 8.84 12.47
CA TYR A 622 -21.80 8.89 11.83
C TYR A 622 -22.49 7.52 11.81
N TYR A 623 -21.73 6.43 11.66
CA TYR A 623 -22.27 5.07 11.60
C TYR A 623 -22.32 4.38 12.96
N ASP A 624 -21.48 4.75 13.93
CA ASP A 624 -21.39 4.03 15.20
C ASP A 624 -22.69 4.11 16.00
N GLY A 625 -23.09 2.98 16.54
CA GLY A 625 -24.34 2.85 17.31
C GLY A 625 -25.61 2.70 16.48
N ARG A 626 -25.52 2.65 15.14
CA ARG A 626 -26.66 2.26 14.31
C ARG A 626 -26.99 0.78 14.51
N PRO A 627 -28.25 0.36 14.40
CA PRO A 627 -28.63 -1.03 14.60
C PRO A 627 -27.83 -1.98 13.70
N GLY A 628 -27.14 -2.94 14.31
CA GLY A 628 -26.30 -3.91 13.61
C GLY A 628 -24.85 -3.46 13.37
N VAL A 629 -24.50 -2.21 13.65
CA VAL A 629 -23.14 -1.67 13.47
C VAL A 629 -22.44 -1.52 14.82
N LYS A 630 -21.19 -1.99 14.84
CA LYS A 630 -20.28 -1.77 15.99
C LYS A 630 -18.92 -1.45 15.46
N ILE A 631 -18.37 -0.32 15.85
CA ILE A 631 -17.05 0.13 15.44
C ILE A 631 -16.06 -0.12 16.56
N ILE A 632 -14.98 -0.82 16.26
CA ILE A 632 -14.02 -1.30 17.24
C ILE A 632 -12.63 -0.84 16.81
N PRO A 633 -11.86 -0.13 17.68
CA PRO A 633 -10.45 0.06 17.44
C PRO A 633 -9.75 -1.30 17.54
N ALA A 634 -9.17 -1.74 16.43
CA ALA A 634 -8.62 -3.08 16.28
C ALA A 634 -7.11 -3.11 16.45
N GLU A 635 -6.42 -2.08 15.96
CA GLU A 635 -4.96 -1.93 16.03
C GLU A 635 -4.54 -0.46 16.01
N THR A 636 -3.23 -0.24 16.13
CA THR A 636 -2.62 1.08 16.06
C THR A 636 -1.49 1.06 15.05
N THR A 637 -1.45 2.02 14.14
CA THR A 637 -0.38 2.16 13.14
C THR A 637 0.97 2.47 13.79
N TYR A 638 2.03 2.40 12.99
CA TYR A 638 3.38 2.75 13.43
C TYR A 638 3.47 4.18 14.00
N LYS A 639 2.74 5.15 13.45
CA LYS A 639 2.63 6.52 13.98
C LYS A 639 1.57 6.68 15.07
N GLY A 640 0.87 5.61 15.47
CA GLY A 640 -0.07 5.60 16.58
C GLY A 640 -1.48 6.06 16.24
N ARG A 641 -1.86 6.11 14.97
CA ARG A 641 -3.25 6.28 14.58
C ARG A 641 -4.01 4.97 14.77
N LYS A 642 -5.27 5.04 15.20
CA LYS A 642 -6.09 3.86 15.45
C LYS A 642 -6.67 3.34 14.15
N ILE A 643 -6.53 2.04 13.92
CA ILE A 643 -7.18 1.32 12.82
C ILE A 643 -8.46 0.71 13.37
N PHE A 644 -9.58 0.96 12.70
CA PHE A 644 -10.89 0.50 13.15
C PHE A 644 -11.41 -0.62 12.25
N CYS A 645 -12.11 -1.58 12.88
CA CYS A 645 -12.97 -2.49 12.16
C CYS A 645 -14.44 -2.19 12.47
N ILE A 646 -15.30 -2.40 11.49
CA ILE A 646 -16.74 -2.22 11.57
C ILE A 646 -17.38 -3.60 11.50
N GLU A 647 -18.01 -4.04 12.60
CA GLU A 647 -18.85 -5.23 12.60
C GLU A 647 -20.26 -4.86 12.10
N CYS A 648 -20.70 -5.50 11.02
CA CYS A 648 -22.07 -5.43 10.53
C CYS A 648 -22.74 -6.78 10.77
N PHE A 649 -23.28 -6.96 11.98
CA PHE A 649 -23.86 -8.21 12.46
C PHE A 649 -25.30 -7.97 12.90
N ARG A 650 -26.22 -8.79 12.41
CA ARG A 650 -27.57 -8.79 12.98
C ARG A 650 -27.55 -9.42 14.36
N ARG A 651 -28.05 -8.68 15.34
CA ARG A 651 -28.28 -9.13 16.71
C ARG A 651 -29.75 -9.00 17.03
N ASP A 652 -30.37 -10.13 17.33
CA ASP A 652 -31.79 -10.15 17.72
C ASP A 652 -31.91 -10.06 19.25
N GLU A 653 -32.92 -9.36 19.76
CA GLU A 653 -33.18 -9.27 21.19
C GLU A 653 -33.37 -10.68 21.79
N GLY A 654 -32.89 -10.89 23.00
CA GLY A 654 -33.07 -12.16 23.71
C GLY A 654 -32.15 -13.31 23.26
N VAL A 655 -31.20 -13.08 22.37
CA VAL A 655 -30.27 -14.10 21.89
C VAL A 655 -28.85 -13.78 22.33
N CYS A 656 -28.12 -14.80 22.77
CA CYS A 656 -26.73 -14.68 23.11
C CYS A 656 -25.87 -14.74 21.83
N TYR A 657 -25.12 -13.68 21.60
CA TYR A 657 -24.17 -13.63 20.49
C TYR A 657 -22.74 -13.48 21.00
N SER A 658 -21.87 -14.38 20.56
CA SER A 658 -20.43 -14.20 20.67
C SER A 658 -19.81 -14.29 19.27
N ALA A 659 -18.58 -13.86 19.08
CA ALA A 659 -17.87 -14.03 17.82
C ALA A 659 -17.91 -15.51 17.39
N SER A 660 -17.56 -16.45 18.29
CA SER A 660 -17.55 -17.87 17.99
C SER A 660 -18.91 -18.43 17.57
N LYS A 661 -20.00 -17.99 18.22
CA LYS A 661 -21.34 -18.41 17.82
C LYS A 661 -21.71 -17.87 16.44
N MET A 662 -21.49 -16.57 16.23
CA MET A 662 -21.81 -15.89 14.98
C MET A 662 -21.07 -16.52 13.80
N THR A 663 -19.77 -16.74 13.96
CA THR A 663 -18.91 -17.30 12.90
C THR A 663 -19.16 -18.79 12.64
N SER A 664 -19.66 -19.53 13.62
CA SER A 664 -20.02 -20.95 13.44
C SER A 664 -21.38 -21.16 12.78
N GLU A 665 -22.26 -20.16 12.81
CA GLU A 665 -23.63 -20.28 12.29
C GLU A 665 -23.90 -19.48 11.02
N ARG A 666 -23.07 -18.50 10.70
CA ARG A 666 -23.22 -17.61 9.56
C ARG A 666 -21.93 -17.54 8.75
N ILE A 667 -22.10 -17.28 7.47
CA ILE A 667 -20.97 -16.92 6.60
C ILE A 667 -20.35 -15.64 7.17
N THR A 668 -19.03 -15.59 7.24
CA THR A 668 -18.34 -14.41 7.75
C THR A 668 -17.35 -13.92 6.68
N ALA A 669 -17.58 -12.70 6.20
CA ALA A 669 -16.77 -12.07 5.17
C ALA A 669 -16.00 -10.86 5.71
N LEU A 670 -14.75 -10.73 5.29
CA LEU A 670 -13.91 -9.57 5.53
C LEU A 670 -13.77 -8.76 4.25
N PHE A 671 -14.00 -7.46 4.35
CA PHE A 671 -13.68 -6.50 3.29
C PHE A 671 -12.67 -5.51 3.83
N THR A 672 -11.52 -5.47 3.21
CA THR A 672 -10.45 -4.54 3.53
C THR A 672 -10.26 -3.56 2.39
N ALA A 673 -9.83 -2.36 2.74
CA ALA A 673 -9.61 -1.29 1.80
C ALA A 673 -8.38 -0.47 2.20
N ARG A 674 -7.82 0.20 1.21
CA ARG A 674 -6.69 1.10 1.39
C ARG A 674 -5.51 0.42 2.10
N HIS A 675 -5.23 -0.81 1.65
CA HIS A 675 -4.01 -1.54 2.01
C HIS A 675 -2.78 -0.72 1.61
N HIS A 676 -2.75 -0.27 0.37
CA HIS A 676 -1.82 0.76 -0.05
C HIS A 676 -2.46 2.14 0.14
N GLY A 677 -1.69 3.06 0.71
CA GLY A 677 -2.25 4.34 1.15
C GLY A 677 -2.70 5.26 0.01
N ASN A 678 -2.10 5.14 -1.18
CA ASN A 678 -2.43 5.92 -2.37
C ASN A 678 -3.62 5.37 -3.18
N GLU A 679 -4.12 4.17 -2.89
CA GLU A 679 -5.28 3.54 -3.54
C GLU A 679 -6.57 3.98 -2.83
N ALA A 680 -7.11 5.14 -3.21
CA ALA A 680 -8.07 5.86 -2.37
C ALA A 680 -9.53 5.45 -2.54
N SER A 681 -9.95 4.97 -3.72
CA SER A 681 -11.37 4.73 -4.06
C SER A 681 -11.99 3.58 -3.27
N SER A 682 -11.18 2.63 -2.83
CA SER A 682 -11.61 1.46 -2.07
C SER A 682 -12.23 1.82 -0.70
N LEU A 683 -11.79 2.90 -0.07
CA LEU A 683 -12.42 3.41 1.15
C LEU A 683 -13.86 3.86 0.87
N ASN A 684 -14.06 4.62 -0.21
CA ASN A 684 -15.38 5.14 -0.58
C ASN A 684 -16.33 3.98 -0.90
N SER A 685 -15.87 2.95 -1.65
CA SER A 685 -16.67 1.75 -1.96
C SER A 685 -17.10 1.00 -0.71
N THR A 686 -16.21 0.92 0.29
CA THR A 686 -16.52 0.25 1.57
C THR A 686 -17.66 0.94 2.32
N PHE A 687 -17.71 2.27 2.35
CA PHE A 687 -18.82 3.00 2.94
C PHE A 687 -20.10 2.92 2.08
N MET A 688 -19.98 2.83 0.75
CA MET A 688 -21.13 2.54 -0.11
C MET A 688 -21.71 1.15 0.21
N LEU A 689 -20.88 0.15 0.42
CA LEU A 689 -21.31 -1.18 0.85
C LEU A 689 -21.99 -1.13 2.23
N LEU A 690 -21.43 -0.37 3.18
CA LEU A 690 -22.04 -0.19 4.50
C LEU A 690 -23.44 0.42 4.42
N ASP A 691 -23.65 1.45 3.59
CA ASP A 691 -24.96 2.05 3.35
C ASP A 691 -25.96 1.02 2.79
N ARG A 692 -25.54 0.14 1.87
CA ARG A 692 -26.37 -0.94 1.33
C ARG A 692 -26.72 -1.98 2.39
N LEU A 693 -25.78 -2.37 3.24
CA LEU A 693 -25.98 -3.32 4.34
C LEU A 693 -26.95 -2.77 5.40
N LEU A 694 -27.05 -1.45 5.55
CA LEU A 694 -27.95 -0.80 6.48
C LEU A 694 -29.33 -0.48 5.88
N SER A 695 -29.49 -0.59 4.56
CA SER A 695 -30.73 -0.31 3.85
C SER A 695 -31.31 -1.55 3.20
N ASP A 696 -31.17 -1.71 1.92
CA ASP A 696 -31.82 -2.76 1.10
C ASP A 696 -31.20 -4.15 1.25
N MET A 697 -29.93 -4.26 1.66
CA MET A 697 -29.23 -5.53 1.95
C MET A 697 -29.32 -5.96 3.42
N LYS A 698 -30.10 -5.28 4.24
CA LYS A 698 -30.25 -5.61 5.67
C LYS A 698 -30.66 -7.07 5.94
N GLY A 699 -31.40 -7.67 4.99
CA GLY A 699 -31.80 -9.08 5.05
C GLY A 699 -30.62 -10.05 4.96
N ASP A 700 -29.55 -9.70 4.28
CA ASP A 700 -28.35 -10.55 4.13
C ASP A 700 -27.65 -10.79 5.47
N LEU A 701 -27.73 -9.81 6.39
CA LEU A 701 -27.16 -9.93 7.73
C LEU A 701 -27.82 -11.01 8.60
N GLU A 702 -28.90 -11.64 8.14
CA GLU A 702 -29.50 -12.82 8.77
C GLU A 702 -28.60 -14.07 8.61
N ARG A 703 -27.86 -14.13 7.50
CA ARG A 703 -27.02 -15.28 7.12
C ARG A 703 -25.56 -14.97 6.99
N ILE A 704 -25.20 -13.71 6.84
CA ILE A 704 -23.85 -13.24 6.54
C ILE A 704 -23.44 -12.22 7.60
N ASN A 705 -22.33 -12.46 8.26
CA ASN A 705 -21.63 -11.49 9.08
C ASN A 705 -20.63 -10.74 8.19
N VAL A 706 -20.57 -9.44 8.32
CA VAL A 706 -19.64 -8.63 7.54
C VAL A 706 -18.73 -7.86 8.48
N VAL A 707 -17.45 -7.96 8.25
CA VAL A 707 -16.43 -7.14 8.91
C VAL A 707 -15.77 -6.27 7.86
N LEU A 708 -15.80 -4.94 8.09
CA LEU A 708 -15.18 -3.98 7.18
C LEU A 708 -13.97 -3.35 7.87
N VAL A 709 -12.89 -3.18 7.12
CA VAL A 709 -11.74 -2.36 7.52
C VAL A 709 -11.50 -1.34 6.42
N PRO A 710 -12.19 -0.18 6.47
CA PRO A 710 -12.18 0.78 5.38
C PRO A 710 -10.83 1.46 5.15
N PHE A 711 -9.94 1.44 6.13
CA PHE A 711 -8.67 2.13 6.07
C PHE A 711 -7.59 1.39 6.87
N ILE A 712 -6.84 0.50 6.23
CA ILE A 712 -5.78 -0.26 6.89
C ILE A 712 -4.52 0.60 7.05
N ASN A 713 -3.99 1.12 5.96
CA ASN A 713 -2.76 1.90 5.94
C ASN A 713 -3.03 3.39 6.15
N ILE A 714 -3.45 3.73 7.35
CA ILE A 714 -3.84 5.10 7.69
C ILE A 714 -2.68 6.08 7.56
N ASP A 715 -1.47 5.67 7.91
CA ASP A 715 -0.29 6.54 7.86
C ASP A 715 0.13 6.84 6.42
N GLY A 716 0.17 5.82 5.56
CA GLY A 716 0.41 5.99 4.13
C GLY A 716 -0.70 6.78 3.45
N GLY A 717 -1.96 6.48 3.79
CA GLY A 717 -3.09 7.22 3.24
C GLY A 717 -3.15 8.69 3.67
N GLN A 718 -2.73 9.02 4.88
CA GLN A 718 -2.59 10.42 5.30
C GLN A 718 -1.46 11.13 4.53
N LEU A 719 -0.33 10.43 4.30
CA LEU A 719 0.74 10.97 3.45
C LEU A 719 0.24 11.22 2.02
N HIS A 720 -0.53 10.27 1.47
CA HIS A 720 -1.17 10.46 0.16
C HIS A 720 -2.09 11.70 0.16
N CYS A 721 -2.95 11.87 1.17
CA CYS A 721 -3.81 13.06 1.26
C CYS A 721 -3.01 14.36 1.30
N ASP A 722 -1.86 14.39 1.98
CA ASP A 722 -1.01 15.57 2.08
C ASP A 722 -0.34 15.90 0.73
N VAL A 723 0.11 14.90 -0.02
CA VAL A 723 0.64 15.07 -1.38
C VAL A 723 -0.46 15.42 -2.37
N HIS A 724 -1.59 14.72 -2.32
CA HIS A 724 -2.74 14.94 -3.21
C HIS A 724 -3.28 16.39 -3.14
N ARG A 725 -3.26 17.04 -1.98
CA ARG A 725 -3.65 18.45 -1.85
C ARG A 725 -2.78 19.41 -2.67
N LYS A 726 -1.52 19.03 -2.93
CA LYS A 726 -0.56 19.81 -3.74
C LYS A 726 -0.57 19.33 -5.19
N HIS A 727 -0.66 18.04 -5.39
CA HIS A 727 -0.50 17.35 -6.67
C HIS A 727 -1.57 16.24 -6.84
N PRO A 728 -2.81 16.61 -7.16
CA PRO A 728 -3.95 15.67 -7.10
C PRO A 728 -3.88 14.51 -8.10
N LYS A 729 -3.04 14.60 -9.14
CA LYS A 729 -2.91 13.57 -10.17
C LYS A 729 -1.59 12.80 -10.13
N TRP A 730 -0.85 12.88 -9.03
CA TRP A 730 0.40 12.14 -8.89
C TRP A 730 0.16 10.74 -8.32
N LEU A 731 0.91 9.77 -8.79
CA LEU A 731 0.89 8.36 -8.33
C LEU A 731 1.24 8.23 -6.85
N CYS A 732 2.25 8.95 -6.41
CA CYS A 732 2.69 9.03 -5.02
C CYS A 732 3.02 7.66 -4.40
N HIS A 733 3.87 6.86 -5.04
CA HIS A 733 4.33 5.57 -4.50
C HIS A 733 4.99 5.64 -3.11
N PRO A 734 5.63 6.74 -2.67
CA PRO A 734 6.06 6.87 -1.28
C PRO A 734 4.94 6.67 -0.25
N ALA A 735 3.69 6.95 -0.62
CA ALA A 735 2.50 6.74 0.22
C ALA A 735 1.86 5.36 0.06
N ARG A 736 2.31 4.55 -0.88
CA ARG A 736 1.83 3.17 -1.09
C ARG A 736 2.04 2.31 0.15
N TYR A 737 3.22 2.39 0.72
CA TYR A 737 3.62 1.62 1.90
C TYR A 737 3.26 2.34 3.20
N ASN A 738 3.56 1.73 4.33
CA ASN A 738 3.30 2.35 5.63
C ASN A 738 4.27 3.52 5.92
N SER A 739 4.11 4.16 7.05
CA SER A 739 4.94 5.32 7.43
C SER A 739 6.45 5.02 7.62
N ALA A 740 6.83 3.76 7.60
CA ALA A 740 8.23 3.33 7.61
C ALA A 740 8.73 2.92 6.21
N GLY A 741 7.94 3.14 5.16
CA GLY A 741 8.27 2.70 3.81
C GLY A 741 8.26 1.19 3.62
N PHE A 742 7.51 0.45 4.44
CA PHE A 742 7.51 -1.00 4.45
C PHE A 742 6.21 -1.58 3.88
N GLU A 743 6.36 -2.55 2.96
CA GLU A 743 5.27 -3.40 2.49
C GLU A 743 4.88 -4.39 3.59
N PHE A 744 3.95 -3.98 4.43
CA PHE A 744 3.61 -4.72 5.65
C PHE A 744 2.92 -6.07 5.39
N ARG A 745 2.47 -6.34 4.17
CA ARG A 745 2.00 -7.67 3.76
C ARG A 745 3.06 -8.75 3.96
N LYS A 746 4.34 -8.41 3.87
CA LYS A 746 5.45 -9.33 4.14
C LYS A 746 5.46 -9.86 5.57
N ASP A 747 4.80 -9.14 6.47
CA ASP A 747 4.78 -9.40 7.92
C ASP A 747 3.40 -9.84 8.45
N PHE A 748 2.42 -10.09 7.59
CA PHE A 748 1.03 -10.40 7.95
C PHE A 748 0.83 -11.54 8.95
N ASN A 749 1.74 -12.45 9.06
CA ASN A 749 1.61 -13.59 9.98
C ASN A 749 2.57 -13.51 11.15
N ASN A 750 3.17 -12.37 11.36
CA ASN A 750 4.04 -12.09 12.48
C ASN A 750 3.27 -11.36 13.57
N PRO A 751 2.86 -12.03 14.66
CA PRO A 751 2.17 -11.37 15.76
C PRO A 751 3.07 -10.37 16.50
N ASP A 752 4.38 -10.50 16.34
CA ASP A 752 5.39 -9.63 16.94
C ASP A 752 5.84 -8.49 16.01
N SER A 753 5.21 -8.33 14.85
CA SER A 753 5.50 -7.23 13.95
C SER A 753 5.42 -5.89 14.67
N ILE A 754 6.35 -4.99 14.39
CA ILE A 754 6.29 -3.62 14.91
C ILE A 754 5.19 -2.80 14.23
N TYR A 755 4.62 -3.31 13.12
CA TYR A 755 3.60 -2.65 12.33
C TYR A 755 2.21 -3.16 12.69
N GLY A 756 1.33 -2.26 13.16
CA GLY A 756 -0.04 -2.60 13.53
C GLY A 756 -0.85 -3.08 12.35
N GLU A 757 -0.61 -2.50 11.19
CA GLU A 757 -1.22 -2.90 9.93
C GLU A 757 -0.98 -4.39 9.63
N ALA A 758 0.23 -4.87 9.86
CA ALA A 758 0.59 -6.27 9.65
C ALA A 758 -0.05 -7.23 10.68
N ARG A 759 -0.13 -6.81 11.95
CA ARG A 759 -0.76 -7.63 13.00
C ARG A 759 -2.27 -7.72 12.88
N LEU A 760 -2.90 -6.69 12.31
CA LEU A 760 -4.35 -6.51 12.24
C LEU A 760 -5.07 -7.71 11.64
N LEU A 761 -4.67 -8.12 10.43
CA LEU A 761 -5.38 -9.17 9.70
C LEU A 761 -5.33 -10.52 10.42
N GLY A 762 -4.18 -10.88 11.00
CA GLY A 762 -4.04 -12.09 11.82
C GLY A 762 -4.92 -12.06 13.06
N LYS A 763 -4.99 -10.92 13.71
CA LYS A 763 -5.83 -10.71 14.88
C LYS A 763 -7.32 -10.83 14.54
N LEU A 764 -7.76 -10.19 13.46
CA LEU A 764 -9.15 -10.27 13.00
C LEU A 764 -9.48 -11.70 12.51
N TRP A 765 -8.58 -12.33 11.76
CA TRP A 765 -8.79 -13.68 11.28
C TRP A 765 -8.94 -14.67 12.43
N ASN A 766 -8.09 -14.61 13.43
CA ASN A 766 -8.19 -15.44 14.63
C ASN A 766 -9.48 -15.21 15.43
N LYS A 767 -10.02 -14.01 15.38
CA LYS A 767 -11.28 -13.66 16.07
C LYS A 767 -12.51 -14.11 15.31
N TYR A 768 -12.55 -13.91 14.00
CA TYR A 768 -13.77 -14.07 13.20
C TYR A 768 -13.74 -15.29 12.28
N LEU A 769 -12.57 -15.86 11.98
CA LEU A 769 -12.42 -17.04 11.14
C LEU A 769 -13.15 -16.91 9.80
N PHE A 770 -12.73 -15.94 9.03
CA PHE A 770 -13.38 -15.53 7.78
C PHE A 770 -13.50 -16.65 6.76
N ASP A 771 -14.66 -16.78 6.15
CA ASP A 771 -14.93 -17.67 5.03
C ASP A 771 -14.45 -17.11 3.71
N ILE A 772 -14.58 -15.79 3.55
CA ILE A 772 -14.13 -15.02 2.40
C ILE A 772 -13.35 -13.82 2.92
N VAL A 773 -12.18 -13.62 2.34
CA VAL A 773 -11.35 -12.43 2.55
C VAL A 773 -11.32 -11.65 1.25
N THR A 774 -11.63 -10.36 1.33
CA THR A 774 -11.62 -9.44 0.18
C THR A 774 -10.71 -8.28 0.49
N ASP A 775 -9.84 -7.95 -0.44
CA ASP A 775 -8.95 -6.79 -0.35
C ASP A 775 -9.11 -5.92 -1.61
N ASN A 776 -9.65 -4.71 -1.44
CA ASN A 776 -9.89 -3.79 -2.53
C ASN A 776 -8.68 -2.90 -2.72
N HIS A 777 -7.98 -3.10 -3.83
CA HIS A 777 -6.75 -2.44 -4.23
C HIS A 777 -6.95 -1.51 -5.43
N GLY A 778 -5.92 -0.74 -5.72
CA GLY A 778 -5.83 0.08 -6.92
C GLY A 778 -4.43 0.02 -7.55
N PHE A 779 -4.31 0.69 -8.66
CA PHE A 779 -3.07 0.81 -9.42
C PHE A 779 -3.07 2.13 -10.20
N GLU A 780 -1.98 2.38 -10.91
CA GLU A 780 -1.75 3.60 -11.67
C GLU A 780 -2.87 3.84 -12.70
N GLY A 781 -3.42 5.06 -12.72
CA GLY A 781 -4.43 5.48 -13.68
C GLY A 781 -3.86 5.98 -15.00
N HIS A 782 -2.57 6.31 -15.03
CA HIS A 782 -1.84 6.77 -16.20
C HIS A 782 -0.46 6.13 -16.32
N GLU A 783 0.28 6.49 -17.37
CA GLU A 783 1.62 6.00 -17.64
C GLU A 783 2.59 6.28 -16.47
N LEU A 784 3.35 5.26 -16.06
CA LEU A 784 4.50 5.42 -15.19
C LEU A 784 5.78 5.55 -16.01
N VAL A 785 6.49 6.65 -15.84
CA VAL A 785 7.75 6.91 -16.55
C VAL A 785 8.89 7.07 -15.56
N GLN A 786 10.00 6.40 -15.83
CA GLN A 786 11.27 6.52 -15.10
C GLN A 786 12.41 6.93 -16.05
N PRO A 787 12.38 8.16 -16.59
CA PRO A 787 13.28 8.56 -17.67
C PRO A 787 14.73 8.70 -17.23
N PHE A 788 15.00 8.89 -15.96
CA PHE A 788 16.33 9.25 -15.45
C PHE A 788 17.15 8.05 -15.03
N SER A 789 16.52 7.07 -14.41
CA SER A 789 17.10 5.75 -14.29
C SER A 789 17.22 5.09 -15.66
N GLY A 790 16.35 5.48 -16.59
CA GLY A 790 16.27 4.92 -17.94
C GLY A 790 15.74 3.50 -17.95
N TYR A 791 15.01 3.10 -16.89
CA TYR A 791 14.57 1.74 -16.71
C TYR A 791 13.15 1.69 -16.16
N ILE A 792 12.34 0.78 -16.72
CA ILE A 792 11.06 0.37 -16.14
C ILE A 792 11.12 -1.13 -15.97
N SER A 793 10.96 -1.58 -14.73
CA SER A 793 11.01 -3.01 -14.43
C SER A 793 9.88 -3.74 -15.16
N PRO A 794 10.19 -4.78 -15.95
CA PRO A 794 9.17 -5.64 -16.55
C PRO A 794 8.27 -6.33 -15.50
N TRP A 795 8.73 -6.42 -14.26
CA TRP A 795 7.95 -6.90 -13.13
C TRP A 795 6.69 -6.08 -12.90
N TYR A 796 6.77 -4.77 -13.08
CA TYR A 796 5.65 -3.87 -12.95
C TYR A 796 4.80 -3.83 -14.21
N LYS A 797 4.18 -4.96 -14.56
CA LYS A 797 3.38 -5.16 -15.79
C LYS A 797 2.29 -4.11 -16.00
N SER A 798 1.91 -3.37 -14.98
CA SER A 798 0.92 -2.29 -15.04
C SER A 798 1.51 -0.90 -14.80
N PHE A 799 2.81 -0.78 -14.56
CA PHE A 799 3.37 0.48 -14.11
C PHE A 799 3.69 1.46 -15.24
N TRP A 800 3.89 1.01 -16.46
CA TRP A 800 4.14 1.98 -17.50
C TRP A 800 2.89 2.30 -18.34
N VAL A 801 2.04 1.34 -18.60
CA VAL A 801 0.70 1.55 -19.18
C VAL A 801 -0.31 0.68 -18.42
N PRO A 802 -1.36 1.26 -17.88
CA PRO A 802 -2.38 0.50 -17.16
C PRO A 802 -3.00 -0.58 -18.03
N ARG A 803 -3.11 -1.81 -17.51
CA ARG A 803 -3.54 -2.99 -18.28
C ARG A 803 -5.05 -3.09 -18.48
N ALA A 804 -5.84 -2.48 -17.61
CA ALA A 804 -7.29 -2.47 -17.65
C ALA A 804 -7.78 -1.31 -16.76
N PHE A 805 -9.04 -0.94 -16.81
CA PHE A 805 -9.64 -0.06 -15.81
C PHE A 805 -9.97 -0.80 -14.52
N TYR A 806 -10.42 -2.06 -14.65
CA TYR A 806 -10.72 -2.97 -13.56
C TYR A 806 -10.17 -4.36 -13.87
N TYR A 807 -9.57 -5.02 -12.90
CA TYR A 807 -9.24 -6.44 -12.96
C TYR A 807 -9.31 -7.09 -11.57
N GLY A 808 -9.33 -8.43 -11.53
CA GLY A 808 -9.40 -9.18 -10.30
C GLY A 808 -8.30 -10.23 -10.15
N TYR A 809 -7.93 -10.50 -8.89
CA TYR A 809 -7.11 -11.63 -8.49
C TYR A 809 -7.91 -12.61 -7.63
N ILE A 810 -7.82 -13.89 -7.95
CA ILE A 810 -8.31 -14.97 -7.10
C ILE A 810 -7.14 -15.87 -6.70
N TRP A 811 -6.97 -15.98 -5.41
CA TRP A 811 -5.99 -16.87 -4.80
C TRP A 811 -6.71 -18.09 -4.25
N PHE A 812 -6.25 -19.30 -4.61
CA PHE A 812 -6.91 -20.54 -4.24
C PHE A 812 -5.89 -21.69 -4.07
N SER A 813 -6.29 -22.75 -3.39
CA SER A 813 -5.56 -24.03 -3.38
C SER A 813 -6.15 -24.96 -4.42
N GLY A 814 -5.37 -25.33 -5.43
CA GLY A 814 -5.82 -26.18 -6.53
C GLY A 814 -6.24 -27.60 -6.11
N GLU A 815 -5.75 -28.04 -4.95
CA GLU A 815 -6.13 -29.33 -4.35
C GLU A 815 -7.50 -29.29 -3.66
N LYS A 816 -8.09 -28.11 -3.44
CA LYS A 816 -9.34 -27.91 -2.71
C LYS A 816 -10.51 -27.62 -3.68
N GLU A 817 -11.29 -28.64 -4.01
CA GLU A 817 -12.41 -28.54 -4.96
C GLU A 817 -13.42 -27.43 -4.61
N HIS A 818 -13.72 -27.22 -3.32
CA HIS A 818 -14.65 -26.19 -2.89
C HIS A 818 -14.12 -24.76 -3.17
N MET A 819 -12.82 -24.54 -3.05
CA MET A 819 -12.21 -23.24 -3.37
C MET A 819 -12.31 -22.95 -4.87
N LEU A 820 -12.04 -23.95 -5.70
CA LEU A 820 -12.21 -23.83 -7.15
C LEU A 820 -13.64 -23.49 -7.54
N LYS A 821 -14.65 -24.14 -6.93
CA LYS A 821 -16.07 -23.89 -7.23
C LYS A 821 -16.48 -22.48 -6.84
N ILE A 822 -16.15 -22.03 -5.64
CA ILE A 822 -16.50 -20.70 -5.17
C ILE A 822 -15.74 -19.63 -5.96
N GLY A 823 -14.45 -19.82 -6.21
CA GLY A 823 -13.65 -18.91 -7.04
C GLY A 823 -14.21 -18.77 -8.46
N ASN A 824 -14.64 -19.86 -9.08
CA ASN A 824 -15.29 -19.79 -10.40
C ASN A 824 -16.63 -19.04 -10.35
N ALA A 825 -17.43 -19.25 -9.31
CA ALA A 825 -18.70 -18.52 -9.13
C ALA A 825 -18.45 -17.02 -8.96
N ILE A 826 -17.45 -16.62 -8.17
CA ILE A 826 -17.05 -15.22 -7.98
C ILE A 826 -16.62 -14.63 -9.33
N ARG A 827 -15.70 -15.29 -10.02
CA ARG A 827 -15.19 -14.83 -11.30
C ARG A 827 -16.32 -14.62 -12.33
N GLN A 828 -17.30 -15.52 -12.40
CA GLN A 828 -18.44 -15.39 -13.28
C GLN A 828 -19.33 -14.21 -12.89
N LYS A 829 -19.79 -14.15 -11.64
CA LYS A 829 -20.69 -13.10 -11.17
C LYS A 829 -20.08 -11.70 -11.26
N VAL A 830 -18.82 -11.57 -10.88
CA VAL A 830 -18.11 -10.30 -10.95
C VAL A 830 -17.93 -9.85 -12.40
N SER A 831 -17.48 -10.75 -13.31
CA SER A 831 -17.31 -10.39 -14.70
C SER A 831 -18.63 -10.02 -15.39
N ASP A 832 -19.71 -10.71 -15.07
CA ASP A 832 -21.05 -10.36 -15.57
C ASP A 832 -21.47 -8.96 -15.07
N ALA A 833 -21.24 -8.65 -13.79
CA ALA A 833 -21.58 -7.34 -13.20
C ALA A 833 -20.78 -6.20 -13.85
N ILE A 834 -19.46 -6.39 -13.99
CA ILE A 834 -18.55 -5.43 -14.64
C ILE A 834 -18.94 -5.19 -16.10
N ASN A 835 -19.23 -6.24 -16.86
CA ASN A 835 -19.61 -6.13 -18.26
C ASN A 835 -21.03 -5.56 -18.48
N CYS A 836 -21.91 -5.66 -17.47
CA CYS A 836 -23.22 -5.03 -17.53
C CYS A 836 -23.18 -3.51 -17.35
N ASP A 837 -22.12 -2.97 -16.72
CA ASP A 837 -21.91 -1.53 -16.64
C ASP A 837 -21.24 -1.02 -17.94
N GLY A 838 -21.99 -0.26 -18.73
CA GLY A 838 -21.54 0.15 -20.06
C GLY A 838 -20.34 1.11 -20.03
N GLU A 839 -20.16 1.89 -18.95
CA GLU A 839 -19.04 2.81 -18.83
C GLU A 839 -17.75 2.07 -18.41
N ILE A 840 -17.82 1.20 -17.42
CA ILE A 840 -16.71 0.37 -16.98
C ILE A 840 -16.28 -0.57 -18.11
N TYR A 841 -17.24 -1.22 -18.81
CA TYR A 841 -16.94 -2.08 -19.95
C TYR A 841 -16.16 -1.33 -21.05
N ARG A 842 -16.63 -0.13 -21.41
CA ARG A 842 -15.95 0.71 -22.42
C ARG A 842 -14.53 1.06 -21.98
N LEU A 843 -14.35 1.48 -20.74
CA LEU A 843 -13.03 1.82 -20.20
C LEU A 843 -12.10 0.61 -20.17
N ASN A 844 -12.58 -0.57 -19.75
CA ASN A 844 -11.76 -1.79 -19.81
C ASN A 844 -11.23 -2.05 -21.21
N ARG A 845 -12.11 -1.97 -22.25
CA ARG A 845 -11.68 -2.16 -23.64
C ARG A 845 -10.61 -1.13 -24.06
N GLU A 846 -10.84 0.14 -23.72
CA GLU A 846 -9.90 1.20 -24.07
C GLU A 846 -8.53 1.05 -23.39
N PHE A 847 -8.50 0.64 -22.12
CA PHE A 847 -7.25 0.37 -21.41
C PHE A 847 -6.53 -0.87 -21.97
N GLU A 848 -7.27 -1.95 -22.22
CA GLU A 848 -6.69 -3.16 -22.79
C GLU A 848 -6.13 -2.93 -24.20
N ASP A 849 -6.81 -2.13 -25.05
CA ASP A 849 -6.32 -1.78 -26.38
C ASP A 849 -5.03 -0.96 -26.31
N ARG A 850 -4.92 -0.01 -25.38
CA ARG A 850 -3.68 0.71 -25.09
C ARG A 850 -2.58 -0.24 -24.63
N PHE A 851 -2.87 -1.09 -23.65
CA PHE A 851 -1.92 -2.05 -23.12
C PHE A 851 -1.42 -3.02 -24.20
N TYR A 852 -2.31 -3.53 -25.02
CA TYR A 852 -1.94 -4.35 -26.18
C TYR A 852 -0.97 -3.60 -27.09
N LYS A 853 -1.30 -2.38 -27.48
CA LYS A 853 -0.56 -1.61 -28.48
C LYS A 853 0.85 -1.22 -28.00
N TYR A 854 0.99 -0.87 -26.74
CA TYR A 854 2.24 -0.34 -26.19
C TYR A 854 3.04 -1.37 -25.37
N ALA A 855 2.47 -2.51 -24.99
CA ALA A 855 3.13 -3.52 -24.16
C ALA A 855 2.98 -4.95 -24.71
N GLU A 856 1.77 -5.54 -24.70
CA GLU A 856 1.54 -6.98 -24.99
C GLU A 856 1.95 -7.37 -26.42
N LYS A 857 1.72 -6.50 -27.41
CA LYS A 857 2.13 -6.72 -28.82
C LYS A 857 3.63 -6.97 -28.96
N TRP A 858 4.45 -6.35 -28.11
CA TRP A 858 5.90 -6.37 -28.20
C TRP A 858 6.52 -7.50 -27.40
N PHE A 859 5.94 -7.82 -26.25
CA PHE A 859 6.38 -8.88 -25.36
C PHE A 859 5.17 -9.70 -24.87
N PRO A 860 4.58 -10.52 -25.76
CA PRO A 860 3.35 -11.26 -25.45
C PRO A 860 3.53 -12.26 -24.30
N ASP A 861 4.74 -12.81 -24.13
CA ASP A 861 5.03 -13.77 -23.06
C ASP A 861 5.16 -13.09 -21.68
N LEU A 862 5.61 -11.83 -21.65
CA LEU A 862 5.78 -11.06 -20.43
C LEU A 862 4.50 -10.32 -20.02
N PHE A 863 3.83 -9.70 -20.98
CA PHE A 863 2.69 -8.82 -20.74
C PHE A 863 1.34 -9.43 -21.06
N ARG A 864 1.28 -10.73 -21.27
CA ARG A 864 0.04 -11.42 -21.59
C ARG A 864 -1.02 -11.19 -20.53
N LEU A 865 -2.19 -10.74 -20.93
CA LEU A 865 -3.34 -10.60 -20.07
C LEU A 865 -4.10 -11.93 -19.97
N GLU A 866 -4.41 -12.34 -18.74
CA GLU A 866 -5.35 -13.43 -18.50
C GLU A 866 -6.77 -12.86 -18.50
N ARG A 867 -7.61 -13.35 -19.40
CA ARG A 867 -8.99 -12.86 -19.55
C ARG A 867 -9.99 -13.97 -19.27
N PHE A 868 -11.05 -13.60 -18.60
CA PHE A 868 -12.22 -14.42 -18.40
C PHE A 868 -13.48 -13.57 -18.64
N ASN A 869 -14.36 -14.03 -19.53
CA ASN A 869 -15.59 -13.31 -19.84
C ASN A 869 -15.34 -11.80 -20.10
N GLU A 870 -14.37 -11.51 -20.96
CA GLU A 870 -13.95 -10.15 -21.37
C GLU A 870 -13.44 -9.22 -20.24
N VAL A 871 -13.16 -9.75 -19.05
CA VAL A 871 -12.53 -9.04 -17.96
C VAL A 871 -11.17 -9.65 -17.66
N VAL A 872 -10.20 -8.84 -17.28
CA VAL A 872 -8.89 -9.34 -16.86
C VAL A 872 -9.00 -9.96 -15.48
N PHE A 873 -8.66 -11.25 -15.38
CA PHE A 873 -8.64 -12.01 -14.13
C PHE A 873 -7.35 -12.81 -14.01
N TYR A 874 -6.67 -12.63 -12.89
CA TYR A 874 -5.52 -13.46 -12.52
C TYR A 874 -5.96 -14.57 -11.57
N TRP A 875 -5.64 -15.79 -11.97
CA TRP A 875 -6.03 -17.01 -11.31
C TRP A 875 -4.80 -17.71 -10.76
N THR A 876 -4.53 -17.58 -9.47
CA THR A 876 -3.30 -18.07 -8.86
C THR A 876 -3.53 -19.28 -7.98
N ASP A 877 -2.99 -20.42 -8.40
CA ASP A 877 -2.91 -21.65 -7.63
C ASP A 877 -1.70 -21.59 -6.68
N THR A 878 -1.98 -21.44 -5.40
CA THR A 878 -0.95 -21.27 -4.38
C THR A 878 -0.23 -22.56 -4.00
N ASP A 879 -0.74 -23.73 -4.40
CA ASP A 879 -0.01 -24.98 -4.26
C ASP A 879 1.16 -25.04 -5.25
N LYS A 880 1.02 -24.37 -6.40
CA LYS A 880 2.08 -24.23 -7.40
C LYS A 880 2.95 -22.99 -7.17
N HIS A 881 2.34 -21.93 -6.71
CA HIS A 881 3.00 -20.63 -6.48
C HIS A 881 2.74 -20.16 -5.04
N PRO A 882 3.44 -20.73 -4.04
CA PRO A 882 3.23 -20.39 -2.64
C PRO A 882 3.43 -18.89 -2.37
N ARG A 883 2.40 -18.25 -1.85
CA ARG A 883 2.49 -16.86 -1.38
C ARG A 883 2.14 -16.80 0.11
N PRO A 884 3.13 -16.76 0.99
CA PRO A 884 2.90 -16.83 2.43
C PRO A 884 2.12 -15.64 3.01
N ALA A 885 1.95 -14.58 2.24
CA ALA A 885 1.27 -13.37 2.69
C ALA A 885 -0.27 -13.42 2.60
N ASN A 886 -0.86 -14.38 1.88
CA ASN A 886 -2.30 -14.43 1.73
C ASN A 886 -2.94 -15.25 2.86
N TYR A 887 -3.86 -14.63 3.60
CA TYR A 887 -4.50 -15.27 4.76
C TYR A 887 -5.40 -16.41 4.40
N GLY A 888 -6.24 -16.25 3.39
CA GLY A 888 -7.19 -17.27 2.98
C GLY A 888 -6.52 -18.54 2.55
N VAL A 889 -5.52 -18.40 1.72
CA VAL A 889 -4.78 -19.53 1.18
C VAL A 889 -3.95 -20.26 2.23
N LYS A 890 -3.51 -19.55 3.26
CA LYS A 890 -2.78 -20.14 4.39
C LYS A 890 -3.64 -21.05 5.24
N ASN A 891 -4.93 -20.79 5.27
CA ASN A 891 -5.91 -21.51 6.09
C ASN A 891 -7.08 -22.04 5.24
N PRO A 892 -6.80 -22.86 4.19
CA PRO A 892 -7.83 -23.31 3.25
C PRO A 892 -8.87 -24.24 3.88
N GLU A 893 -8.65 -24.67 5.10
CA GLU A 893 -9.63 -25.46 5.88
C GLU A 893 -10.77 -24.58 6.44
N ILE A 894 -10.60 -23.25 6.42
CA ILE A 894 -11.56 -22.29 6.96
C ILE A 894 -11.95 -21.28 5.90
N THR A 895 -10.98 -20.60 5.33
CA THR A 895 -11.19 -19.56 4.32
C THR A 895 -11.27 -20.18 2.94
N ALA A 896 -12.40 -20.04 2.29
CA ALA A 896 -12.64 -20.62 0.98
C ALA A 896 -11.97 -19.86 -0.15
N VAL A 897 -11.93 -18.53 -0.03
CA VAL A 897 -11.42 -17.64 -1.08
C VAL A 897 -10.71 -16.44 -0.48
N ASP A 898 -9.62 -16.07 -1.10
CA ASP A 898 -8.93 -14.80 -0.95
C ASP A 898 -9.06 -14.05 -2.27
N TRP A 899 -9.76 -12.92 -2.26
CA TRP A 899 -10.18 -12.17 -3.42
C TRP A 899 -9.64 -10.76 -3.38
N THR A 900 -9.05 -10.31 -4.47
CA THR A 900 -8.54 -8.94 -4.60
C THR A 900 -9.13 -8.30 -5.84
N THR A 901 -9.63 -7.10 -5.70
CA THR A 901 -10.04 -6.23 -6.80
C THR A 901 -8.99 -5.15 -7.02
N GLU A 902 -8.84 -4.72 -8.25
CA GLU A 902 -7.89 -3.71 -8.67
C GLU A 902 -8.56 -2.73 -9.62
N VAL A 903 -8.44 -1.45 -9.36
CA VAL A 903 -8.96 -0.37 -10.22
C VAL A 903 -7.90 0.70 -10.48
N ALA A 904 -8.03 1.43 -11.58
CA ALA A 904 -7.08 2.48 -11.97
C ALA A 904 -7.35 3.78 -11.19
N ASP A 905 -7.01 3.82 -9.88
CA ASP A 905 -7.44 4.89 -8.98
C ASP A 905 -6.34 5.74 -8.34
N GLU A 906 -5.06 5.36 -8.44
CA GLU A 906 -3.97 6.07 -7.75
C GLU A 906 -3.88 7.55 -8.15
N THR A 907 -4.33 7.89 -9.35
CA THR A 907 -4.35 9.28 -9.88
C THR A 907 -5.75 9.83 -10.10
N ALA A 908 -6.78 9.07 -9.70
CA ALA A 908 -8.15 9.41 -10.00
C ALA A 908 -8.65 10.62 -9.20
N VAL A 909 -9.37 11.51 -9.88
CA VAL A 909 -10.02 12.69 -9.28
C VAL A 909 -11.45 12.86 -9.81
N GLY A 910 -12.32 13.51 -9.00
CA GLY A 910 -13.66 13.88 -9.40
C GLY A 910 -14.54 12.69 -9.80
N ASP A 911 -15.15 12.77 -10.97
CA ASP A 911 -16.05 11.70 -11.45
C ASP A 911 -15.31 10.39 -11.76
N TYR A 912 -14.01 10.46 -12.07
CA TYR A 912 -13.20 9.28 -12.28
C TYR A 912 -12.95 8.51 -10.98
N MET A 913 -12.72 9.20 -9.86
CA MET A 913 -12.66 8.60 -8.52
C MET A 913 -13.96 7.89 -8.16
N LYS A 914 -15.12 8.52 -8.43
CA LYS A 914 -16.45 7.93 -8.18
C LYS A 914 -16.66 6.65 -9.00
N LEU A 915 -16.20 6.64 -10.25
CA LEU A 915 -16.33 5.49 -11.12
C LEU A 915 -15.46 4.31 -10.65
N ASN A 916 -14.24 4.59 -10.17
CA ASN A 916 -13.38 3.57 -9.54
C ASN A 916 -14.03 2.98 -8.28
N ALA A 917 -14.56 3.83 -7.40
CA ALA A 917 -15.30 3.37 -6.21
C ALA A 917 -16.54 2.55 -6.59
N HIS A 918 -17.23 2.93 -7.68
CA HIS A 918 -18.37 2.18 -8.18
C HIS A 918 -17.97 0.81 -8.73
N ALA A 919 -16.82 0.70 -9.41
CA ALA A 919 -16.33 -0.59 -9.92
C ALA A 919 -16.05 -1.59 -8.78
N HIS A 920 -15.39 -1.15 -7.71
CA HIS A 920 -15.25 -1.96 -6.50
C HIS A 920 -16.62 -2.34 -5.93
N HIS A 921 -17.52 -1.37 -5.81
CA HIS A 921 -18.83 -1.58 -5.20
C HIS A 921 -19.66 -2.64 -5.92
N ILE A 922 -19.74 -2.61 -7.25
CA ILE A 922 -20.49 -3.64 -8.01
C ILE A 922 -19.82 -5.00 -7.92
N SER A 923 -18.49 -5.06 -7.83
CA SER A 923 -17.74 -6.29 -7.57
C SER A 923 -18.08 -6.87 -6.19
N ASP A 924 -18.07 -6.03 -5.15
CA ASP A 924 -18.45 -6.42 -3.78
C ASP A 924 -19.89 -6.94 -3.73
N LEU A 925 -20.83 -6.28 -4.42
CA LEU A 925 -22.23 -6.75 -4.52
C LEU A 925 -22.34 -8.11 -5.21
N ALA A 926 -21.56 -8.36 -6.24
CA ALA A 926 -21.53 -9.65 -6.92
C ALA A 926 -21.03 -10.79 -6.00
N LEU A 927 -20.09 -10.49 -5.07
CA LEU A 927 -19.72 -11.45 -4.02
C LEU A 927 -20.89 -11.82 -3.11
N PHE A 928 -21.74 -10.85 -2.75
CA PHE A 928 -22.94 -11.15 -1.96
C PHE A 928 -23.90 -12.09 -2.71
N GLU A 929 -24.00 -12.00 -4.05
CA GLU A 929 -24.78 -12.95 -4.81
C GLU A 929 -24.25 -14.39 -4.64
N VAL A 930 -22.93 -14.56 -4.74
CA VAL A 930 -22.28 -15.87 -4.50
C VAL A 930 -22.52 -16.36 -3.07
N MET A 931 -22.34 -15.49 -2.06
CA MET A 931 -22.55 -15.85 -0.66
C MET A 931 -23.99 -16.27 -0.36
N ARG A 932 -25.00 -15.67 -1.01
CA ARG A 932 -26.40 -16.06 -0.87
C ARG A 932 -26.68 -17.48 -1.38
N GLU A 933 -25.92 -17.92 -2.39
CA GLU A 933 -26.01 -19.26 -3.00
C GLU A 933 -25.19 -20.31 -2.27
N CYS A 934 -24.28 -19.91 -1.36
CA CYS A 934 -23.44 -20.78 -0.57
C CYS A 934 -24.16 -21.34 0.68
N GLU A 935 -23.70 -22.50 1.14
CA GLU A 935 -24.23 -23.19 2.31
C GLU A 935 -23.16 -23.48 3.36
N LEU A 936 -23.58 -23.47 4.62
CA LEU A 936 -22.79 -23.92 5.76
C LEU A 936 -23.29 -25.31 6.20
N ILE A 937 -22.38 -26.27 6.24
CA ILE A 937 -22.69 -27.59 6.79
C ILE A 937 -22.35 -27.58 8.29
N ILE A 938 -23.38 -27.57 9.12
CA ILE A 938 -23.25 -27.48 10.57
C ILE A 938 -23.76 -28.78 11.21
N ASP A 939 -22.88 -29.51 11.87
CA ASP A 939 -23.24 -30.67 12.68
C ASP A 939 -23.70 -30.21 14.07
N ARG A 940 -24.81 -30.79 14.52
CA ARG A 940 -25.41 -30.56 15.83
C ARG A 940 -25.61 -31.88 16.52
N ALA A 941 -25.04 -32.04 17.70
CA ALA A 941 -25.14 -33.28 18.46
C ALA A 941 -25.48 -32.99 19.92
N TRP A 942 -26.52 -33.67 20.44
CA TRP A 942 -26.86 -33.71 21.85
C TRP A 942 -26.17 -34.89 22.52
N THR A 943 -25.45 -34.61 23.59
CA THR A 943 -24.87 -35.69 24.43
C THR A 943 -25.83 -36.10 25.52
N LYS A 944 -25.60 -37.29 26.10
CA LYS A 944 -26.39 -37.79 27.23
C LYS A 944 -26.35 -36.88 28.46
N ASN A 945 -25.40 -35.96 28.56
CA ASN A 945 -25.24 -35.01 29.65
C ASN A 945 -25.88 -33.65 29.35
N MET A 946 -26.87 -33.64 28.45
CA MET A 946 -27.55 -32.41 28.03
C MET A 946 -26.62 -31.34 27.46
N SER A 947 -25.47 -31.72 26.96
CA SER A 947 -24.60 -30.83 26.23
C SER A 947 -24.90 -30.92 24.74
N PHE A 948 -24.91 -29.77 24.10
CA PHE A 948 -25.12 -29.62 22.67
C PHE A 948 -23.82 -29.13 22.02
N THR A 949 -23.28 -29.93 21.11
CA THR A 949 -22.09 -29.57 20.38
C THR A 949 -22.51 -29.15 18.99
N ARG A 950 -22.02 -28.01 18.56
CA ARG A 950 -22.19 -27.47 17.23
C ARG A 950 -20.81 -27.23 16.64
N TYR A 951 -20.56 -27.79 15.48
CA TYR A 951 -19.36 -27.51 14.72
C TYR A 951 -19.64 -27.54 13.24
N ARG A 952 -18.93 -26.75 12.57
CA ARG A 952 -18.92 -26.59 11.14
C ARG A 952 -18.01 -27.66 10.53
N ARG A 953 -18.46 -28.40 9.52
CA ARG A 953 -17.67 -29.48 8.94
C ARG A 953 -16.62 -29.04 7.96
N HIS A 954 -16.95 -28.01 7.21
CA HIS A 954 -16.18 -27.56 6.06
C HIS A 954 -16.11 -26.04 6.02
N PRO A 955 -15.13 -25.49 5.30
CA PRO A 955 -15.24 -24.15 4.77
C PRO A 955 -16.55 -23.98 3.98
N LEU A 956 -16.82 -22.79 3.57
CA LEU A 956 -17.99 -22.45 2.77
C LEU A 956 -18.11 -23.37 1.56
N CYS A 957 -19.31 -23.88 1.28
CA CYS A 957 -19.59 -24.76 0.15
C CYS A 957 -20.51 -24.06 -0.85
N ALA A 958 -20.24 -24.26 -2.13
CA ALA A 958 -21.24 -23.93 -3.15
C ALA A 958 -22.46 -24.85 -2.97
N GLY A 959 -23.67 -24.30 -3.03
CA GLY A 959 -24.91 -25.07 -2.87
C GLY A 959 -25.06 -26.18 -3.91
N GLU A 960 -25.86 -27.21 -3.60
CA GLU A 960 -26.14 -28.36 -4.48
C GLU A 960 -26.98 -28.02 -5.73
N GLY A 961 -27.00 -26.82 -6.23
CA GLY A 961 -27.64 -26.42 -7.48
C GLY A 961 -26.66 -26.50 -8.64
N GLU A 962 -27.06 -27.02 -9.76
CA GLU A 962 -26.28 -27.17 -10.98
C GLU A 962 -25.41 -25.95 -11.25
N VAL A 963 -24.13 -26.20 -11.42
CA VAL A 963 -23.11 -25.34 -12.05
C VAL A 963 -23.28 -23.84 -11.76
N LEU A 964 -22.66 -23.39 -10.69
CA LEU A 964 -22.20 -22.02 -10.64
C LEU A 964 -21.04 -21.83 -11.62
#